data_26e6aa93ea35631944508eb537d93d2d
#
_entry.id   26e6aa93ea35631944508eb537d93d2d
#
_cell.length_a   1.000
_cell.length_b   1.000
_cell.length_c   1.000
_cell.angle_alpha   90.00
_cell.angle_beta   90.00
_cell.angle_gamma   90.00
#
_symmetry.space_group_name_H-M   'P 1'
#
loop_
_entity.id
_entity.type
_entity.pdbx_description
1 polymer ?
#
loop_
_entity_poly.entity_id
_entity_poly.type
_entity_poly.pdbx_seq_one_letter_code
_entity_poly.pdbx_strand_id
1 'polypeptide(L)'
;SLVGSEMCIRDRLKRTFPKLKVQTPYLREFYIAAEGCGTRNTERIPVESDIESGENGITLTVRNKERFVPLSFMLLEKDYSILCMRELSDEERKSGVIHEDFKKWNEKMSPVGRYQLAAEFVDMESEEKFIGTFYCPEIAKKADAGAEKYDKPDAYLAPCIIEKVGDPDSIRFYEEGKVAVIPYSRNGDRTISITLRRPEKIVDEYTQAKIKKIKSSKNTCIVYMKMRKQDGLKIKDVVLRYRSALTYDIPVKYDIRENDVHYFITAYINFDEMNLRELYWDLRILADKHGFENEIRARFVNNYWKDKFYITNRQYSAGEGHMTFPYYTKGGCLAFLYRQDSEYDAYSTKVKEIVASGIYVLFKPLLKRKKIWLVYEKFCSMAQDNGYYFFKYCMENLSDEEKKNIYYVIDKKAPDYEKIKEYDDHIIQFMSLKHVLYVLAAVLYVASDSRTHLYAWRCKTSLIRSKIDKRPIFFLQHGVTALKQVGPLFGRKGSSPMTYFATTSQFEQDIVVKYLDYSEAKSPITGFTRWDVLEDTSTKDDKLILLMPTWRSWLEEVSDEDFLKSEYYKNYSSLLQSERLDAILEKNDARMIFYIHPKFAGYLKNFKKTGERITLVPFGQEPLNEIMKKCHLLITDYSSVCWDVYYQKKPVIFYQFDLDHYNNAHGSYIDMENELFGRHAYEKEELIDNIEDCINKDFALLPDDEKNHNHYFEYIDDKNSERTYIYLKSKGY
;
A
#
# COMPACT_ATOMS: atom_id res chain seq x y z
N SER A 1 -22.21 -11.35 -9.19
CA SER A 1 -21.25 -11.84 -8.18
C SER A 1 -20.92 -13.33 -8.35
N LEU A 2 -20.20 -13.67 -9.40
CA LEU A 2 -19.73 -15.05 -9.67
C LEU A 2 -18.18 -15.13 -9.70
N VAL A 3 -17.52 -14.12 -9.19
CA VAL A 3 -16.06 -14.07 -9.04
C VAL A 3 -15.60 -14.76 -7.75
N GLY A 4 -16.48 -15.49 -7.11
CA GLY A 4 -16.18 -16.41 -6.01
C GLY A 4 -15.36 -17.59 -6.50
N SER A 5 -14.15 -17.25 -6.96
CA SER A 5 -12.97 -18.08 -7.02
C SER A 5 -12.99 -19.25 -8.02
N GLU A 6 -12.24 -19.10 -9.10
CA GLU A 6 -11.70 -20.25 -9.89
C GLU A 6 -11.19 -21.37 -8.97
N MET A 7 -10.70 -21.02 -7.79
CA MET A 7 -10.19 -21.93 -6.77
C MET A 7 -11.32 -22.74 -6.10
N CYS A 8 -12.48 -22.12 -5.80
CA CYS A 8 -13.64 -22.82 -5.22
C CYS A 8 -14.34 -23.74 -6.22
N ILE A 9 -14.44 -23.34 -7.47
CA ILE A 9 -15.02 -24.19 -8.53
C ILE A 9 -14.10 -25.38 -8.79
N ARG A 10 -12.79 -25.16 -8.88
CA ARG A 10 -11.78 -26.21 -9.05
C ARG A 10 -11.77 -27.19 -7.88
N ASP A 11 -11.86 -26.70 -6.64
CA ASP A 11 -11.86 -27.55 -5.45
C ASP A 11 -13.21 -28.28 -5.28
N ARG A 12 -14.33 -27.68 -5.69
CA ARG A 12 -15.64 -28.34 -5.74
C ARG A 12 -15.67 -29.45 -6.80
N LEU A 13 -15.17 -29.18 -8.00
CA LEU A 13 -15.08 -30.19 -9.08
C LEU A 13 -14.14 -31.33 -8.71
N LYS A 14 -13.01 -31.05 -8.05
CA LYS A 14 -12.12 -32.08 -7.53
C LYS A 14 -12.74 -32.94 -6.42
N ARG A 15 -13.58 -32.36 -5.56
CA ARG A 15 -14.31 -33.10 -4.51
C ARG A 15 -15.41 -33.97 -5.08
N THR A 16 -16.12 -33.47 -6.09
CA THR A 16 -17.25 -34.19 -6.72
C THR A 16 -16.77 -35.24 -7.72
N PHE A 17 -15.64 -35.02 -8.38
CA PHE A 17 -15.06 -35.92 -9.39
C PHE A 17 -13.55 -36.09 -9.17
N PRO A 18 -13.14 -36.93 -8.20
CA PRO A 18 -11.73 -37.07 -7.82
C PRO A 18 -10.77 -37.51 -8.94
N LYS A 19 -11.29 -38.13 -10.00
CA LYS A 19 -10.51 -38.60 -11.16
C LYS A 19 -10.42 -37.60 -12.31
N LEU A 20 -11.08 -36.45 -12.21
CA LEU A 20 -11.05 -35.43 -13.26
C LEU A 20 -9.74 -34.64 -13.17
N LYS A 21 -8.86 -34.79 -14.14
CA LYS A 21 -7.72 -33.91 -14.34
C LYS A 21 -8.22 -32.59 -14.95
N VAL A 22 -8.62 -31.64 -14.11
CA VAL A 22 -9.00 -30.30 -14.57
C VAL A 22 -7.75 -29.54 -14.94
N GLN A 23 -7.47 -29.41 -16.21
CA GLN A 23 -6.43 -28.50 -16.72
C GLN A 23 -6.98 -27.07 -16.79
N THR A 24 -6.16 -26.09 -16.51
CA THR A 24 -6.48 -24.66 -16.42
C THR A 24 -7.21 -24.07 -17.65
N PRO A 25 -7.04 -24.56 -18.87
CA PRO A 25 -7.80 -24.06 -20.04
C PRO A 25 -9.30 -24.24 -19.95
N TYR A 26 -9.79 -25.31 -19.37
CA TYR A 26 -11.23 -25.67 -19.39
C TYR A 26 -12.16 -24.76 -18.56
N LEU A 27 -11.64 -24.09 -17.54
CA LEU A 27 -12.45 -23.16 -16.72
C LEU A 27 -12.68 -21.80 -17.43
N ARG A 28 -11.81 -21.44 -18.36
CA ARG A 28 -11.92 -20.19 -19.13
C ARG A 28 -13.04 -20.23 -20.18
N GLU A 29 -13.37 -21.40 -20.67
CA GLU A 29 -14.42 -21.63 -21.66
C GLU A 29 -15.82 -21.36 -21.13
N PHE A 30 -16.05 -21.65 -19.84
CA PHE A 30 -17.35 -21.40 -19.20
C PHE A 30 -17.70 -19.90 -19.08
N TYR A 31 -16.70 -19.03 -19.02
CA TYR A 31 -16.89 -17.59 -18.81
C TYR A 31 -17.34 -16.86 -20.09
N ILE A 32 -16.83 -17.26 -21.24
CA ILE A 32 -17.18 -16.64 -22.54
C ILE A 32 -18.57 -17.09 -23.00
N ALA A 33 -18.97 -18.29 -22.67
CA ALA A 33 -20.32 -18.82 -22.97
C ALA A 33 -21.42 -18.16 -22.14
N ALA A 34 -21.13 -17.61 -20.97
CA ALA A 34 -22.12 -16.97 -20.10
C ALA A 34 -22.47 -15.53 -20.53
N GLU A 35 -21.64 -14.86 -21.31
CA GLU A 35 -21.89 -13.48 -21.76
C GLU A 35 -22.44 -13.32 -23.18
N GLY A 36 -22.95 -14.40 -23.79
CA GLY A 36 -23.76 -14.32 -25.03
C GLY A 36 -23.00 -14.19 -26.34
N CYS A 37 -21.67 -14.37 -26.35
CA CYS A 37 -20.91 -14.58 -27.60
C CYS A 37 -21.00 -16.03 -28.06
N GLY A 38 -21.94 -16.29 -28.99
CA GLY A 38 -22.23 -17.61 -29.48
C GLY A 38 -21.21 -18.21 -30.43
N THR A 39 -19.99 -18.51 -29.93
CA THR A 39 -19.04 -19.31 -30.70
C THR A 39 -18.62 -20.53 -29.88
N ARG A 40 -18.94 -21.70 -30.44
CA ARG A 40 -18.74 -23.03 -29.81
C ARG A 40 -17.31 -23.56 -29.86
N ASN A 41 -16.30 -22.79 -30.27
CA ASN A 41 -14.94 -23.30 -30.40
C ASN A 41 -13.97 -22.50 -29.52
N THR A 42 -13.51 -23.11 -28.48
CA THR A 42 -12.83 -22.56 -27.33
C THR A 42 -11.32 -22.78 -27.34
N GLU A 43 -10.76 -23.50 -28.30
CA GLU A 43 -9.34 -23.55 -28.56
C GLU A 43 -8.93 -22.34 -29.37
N ARG A 44 -8.16 -21.43 -28.73
CA ARG A 44 -7.56 -20.31 -29.42
C ARG A 44 -6.47 -20.82 -30.32
N ILE A 45 -6.72 -20.76 -31.60
CA ILE A 45 -5.77 -21.24 -32.61
C ILE A 45 -4.72 -20.13 -32.79
N PRO A 46 -3.42 -20.43 -32.57
CA PRO A 46 -2.36 -19.48 -32.91
C PRO A 46 -2.27 -19.40 -34.43
N VAL A 47 -2.47 -18.20 -34.97
CA VAL A 47 -2.36 -17.90 -36.41
C VAL A 47 -0.99 -17.33 -36.70
N GLU A 48 -0.21 -18.01 -37.56
CA GLU A 48 1.12 -17.55 -37.94
C GLU A 48 1.05 -16.20 -38.65
N SER A 49 1.81 -15.23 -38.13
CA SER A 49 1.79 -13.87 -38.60
C SER A 49 3.16 -13.21 -38.47
N ASP A 50 3.48 -12.33 -39.37
CA ASP A 50 4.58 -11.39 -39.21
C ASP A 50 4.10 -10.15 -38.48
N ILE A 51 4.97 -9.52 -37.70
CA ILE A 51 4.67 -8.30 -36.95
C ILE A 51 5.81 -7.31 -37.09
N GLU A 52 5.46 -6.07 -37.43
CA GLU A 52 6.36 -4.94 -37.48
C GLU A 52 5.84 -3.80 -36.61
N SER A 53 6.75 -3.10 -35.94
CA SER A 53 6.42 -1.90 -35.16
C SER A 53 6.57 -0.66 -36.03
N GLY A 54 5.52 0.16 -36.05
CA GLY A 54 5.53 1.49 -36.65
C GLY A 54 5.65 2.60 -35.60
N GLU A 55 5.57 3.84 -36.04
CA GLU A 55 5.70 5.02 -35.20
C GLU A 55 4.62 5.09 -34.08
N ASN A 56 3.37 4.79 -34.43
CA ASN A 56 2.22 4.90 -33.53
C ASN A 56 1.50 3.56 -33.28
N GLY A 57 1.95 2.46 -33.86
CA GLY A 57 1.25 1.20 -33.81
C GLY A 57 2.02 0.03 -34.38
N ILE A 58 1.30 -0.95 -34.87
CA ILE A 58 1.86 -2.20 -35.40
C ILE A 58 1.21 -2.53 -36.72
N THR A 59 1.95 -3.29 -37.54
CA THR A 59 1.44 -3.99 -38.72
C THR A 59 1.54 -5.48 -38.48
N LEU A 60 0.44 -6.19 -38.64
CA LEU A 60 0.35 -7.65 -38.57
C LEU A 60 0.06 -8.19 -39.96
N THR A 61 0.82 -9.18 -40.43
CA THR A 61 0.60 -9.83 -41.71
C THR A 61 0.35 -11.32 -41.50
N VAL A 62 -0.85 -11.79 -41.78
CA VAL A 62 -1.23 -13.19 -41.67
C VAL A 62 -0.54 -14.01 -42.79
N ARG A 63 0.27 -15.01 -42.43
CA ARG A 63 1.07 -15.79 -43.41
C ARG A 63 0.22 -16.72 -44.27
N ASN A 64 -0.77 -17.36 -43.68
CA ASN A 64 -1.71 -18.26 -44.39
C ASN A 64 -3.08 -17.60 -44.60
N LYS A 65 -3.10 -16.45 -45.26
CA LYS A 65 -4.29 -15.66 -45.50
C LYS A 65 -5.31 -16.34 -46.40
N GLU A 66 -4.91 -17.33 -47.19
CA GLU A 66 -5.79 -18.08 -48.10
C GLU A 66 -6.68 -19.04 -47.26
N ARG A 67 -6.17 -19.51 -46.14
CA ARG A 67 -6.90 -20.36 -45.21
C ARG A 67 -7.56 -19.54 -44.11
N PHE A 68 -6.82 -18.64 -43.45
CA PHE A 68 -7.31 -17.88 -42.29
C PHE A 68 -7.56 -16.41 -42.67
N VAL A 69 -8.81 -16.08 -42.95
CA VAL A 69 -9.23 -14.72 -43.31
C VAL A 69 -9.60 -13.95 -42.07
N PRO A 70 -8.90 -12.88 -41.70
CA PRO A 70 -9.24 -12.07 -40.55
C PRO A 70 -10.50 -11.21 -40.81
N LEU A 71 -11.43 -11.16 -39.87
CA LEU A 71 -12.66 -10.36 -39.95
C LEU A 71 -12.61 -9.11 -39.07
N SER A 72 -12.05 -9.24 -37.90
CA SER A 72 -11.92 -8.15 -36.91
C SER A 72 -10.60 -8.21 -36.19
N PHE A 73 -10.19 -7.09 -35.59
CA PHE A 73 -9.03 -7.02 -34.67
C PHE A 73 -9.51 -6.73 -33.29
N MET A 74 -8.85 -7.35 -32.28
CA MET A 74 -9.23 -7.25 -30.87
C MET A 74 -8.02 -7.05 -29.97
N LEU A 75 -8.22 -6.29 -28.88
CA LEU A 75 -7.36 -6.29 -27.72
C LEU A 75 -8.08 -7.03 -26.58
N LEU A 76 -7.40 -8.03 -26.03
CA LEU A 76 -7.92 -8.82 -24.92
C LEU A 76 -7.18 -8.49 -23.63
N GLU A 77 -7.92 -8.37 -22.54
CA GLU A 77 -7.35 -8.21 -21.20
C GLU A 77 -6.69 -9.50 -20.67
N LYS A 78 -6.13 -9.44 -19.48
CA LYS A 78 -5.46 -10.58 -18.85
C LYS A 78 -6.40 -11.75 -18.55
N ASP A 79 -7.66 -11.48 -18.31
CA ASP A 79 -8.73 -12.47 -18.10
C ASP A 79 -9.40 -12.92 -19.42
N TYR A 80 -8.89 -12.36 -20.54
CA TYR A 80 -9.38 -12.59 -21.90
C TYR A 80 -10.72 -11.96 -22.24
N SER A 81 -11.23 -11.05 -21.44
CA SER A 81 -12.30 -10.16 -21.85
C SER A 81 -11.87 -9.27 -23.00
N ILE A 82 -12.80 -8.94 -23.87
CA ILE A 82 -12.53 -8.06 -25.03
C ILE A 82 -12.55 -6.62 -24.52
N LEU A 83 -11.38 -5.98 -24.47
CA LEU A 83 -11.27 -4.56 -24.14
C LEU A 83 -11.84 -3.69 -25.26
N CYS A 84 -11.45 -4.01 -26.48
CA CYS A 84 -11.90 -3.31 -27.68
C CYS A 84 -11.80 -4.20 -28.91
N MET A 85 -12.66 -3.93 -29.88
CA MET A 85 -12.74 -4.63 -31.16
C MET A 85 -13.07 -3.64 -32.27
N ARG A 86 -12.53 -3.89 -33.46
CA ARG A 86 -12.95 -3.22 -34.70
C ARG A 86 -13.07 -4.21 -35.82
N GLU A 87 -14.02 -3.97 -36.73
CA GLU A 87 -14.12 -4.67 -37.99
C GLU A 87 -12.96 -4.26 -38.91
N LEU A 88 -12.47 -5.22 -39.71
CA LEU A 88 -11.46 -4.96 -40.73
C LEU A 88 -12.09 -4.51 -42.02
N SER A 89 -11.40 -3.62 -42.76
CA SER A 89 -11.79 -3.22 -44.10
C SER A 89 -11.67 -4.40 -45.07
N ASP A 90 -12.37 -4.30 -46.20
CA ASP A 90 -12.30 -5.34 -47.26
C ASP A 90 -10.87 -5.51 -47.79
N GLU A 91 -10.07 -4.46 -47.80
CA GLU A 91 -8.68 -4.48 -48.22
C GLU A 91 -7.83 -5.26 -47.19
N GLU A 92 -7.98 -4.99 -45.88
CA GLU A 92 -7.28 -5.70 -44.80
C GLU A 92 -7.66 -7.19 -44.79
N ARG A 93 -8.96 -7.52 -45.00
CA ARG A 93 -9.43 -8.91 -45.07
C ARG A 93 -8.82 -9.67 -46.25
N LYS A 94 -8.77 -9.04 -47.42
CA LYS A 94 -8.19 -9.65 -48.65
C LYS A 94 -6.68 -9.75 -48.59
N SER A 95 -6.02 -8.72 -48.13
CA SER A 95 -4.54 -8.69 -48.06
C SER A 95 -4.00 -9.54 -46.91
N GLY A 96 -4.79 -9.72 -45.83
CA GLY A 96 -4.32 -10.30 -44.58
C GLY A 96 -3.37 -9.39 -43.81
N VAL A 97 -3.29 -8.11 -44.19
CA VAL A 97 -2.44 -7.11 -43.54
C VAL A 97 -3.32 -6.19 -42.67
N ILE A 98 -3.07 -6.19 -41.38
CA ILE A 98 -3.81 -5.41 -40.39
C ILE A 98 -2.91 -4.30 -39.87
N HIS A 99 -3.32 -3.07 -40.08
CA HIS A 99 -2.64 -1.89 -39.54
C HIS A 99 -3.38 -1.40 -38.32
N GLU A 100 -2.73 -1.41 -37.15
CA GLU A 100 -3.34 -0.97 -35.92
C GLU A 100 -2.60 0.23 -35.34
N ASP A 101 -3.32 1.36 -35.22
CA ASP A 101 -2.85 2.56 -34.53
C ASP A 101 -3.39 2.60 -33.12
N PHE A 102 -2.52 2.44 -32.14
CA PHE A 102 -2.90 2.41 -30.74
C PHE A 102 -3.42 3.74 -30.18
N LYS A 103 -3.27 4.85 -30.91
CA LYS A 103 -3.90 6.12 -30.53
C LYS A 103 -5.42 6.02 -30.49
N LYS A 104 -6.02 5.18 -31.34
CA LYS A 104 -7.47 4.94 -31.37
C LYS A 104 -8.02 4.29 -30.11
N TRP A 105 -7.17 3.56 -29.36
CA TRP A 105 -7.55 2.83 -28.16
C TRP A 105 -7.09 3.51 -26.87
N ASN A 106 -6.55 4.70 -26.97
CA ASN A 106 -5.86 5.41 -25.91
C ASN A 106 -6.71 5.55 -24.63
N GLU A 107 -8.00 5.89 -24.76
CA GLU A 107 -8.92 6.04 -23.62
C GLU A 107 -9.25 4.73 -22.91
N LYS A 108 -9.19 3.60 -23.62
CA LYS A 108 -9.59 2.29 -23.09
C LYS A 108 -8.43 1.52 -22.45
N MET A 109 -7.18 1.79 -22.86
CA MET A 109 -6.01 1.08 -22.37
C MET A 109 -5.47 1.70 -21.07
N SER A 110 -5.25 0.87 -20.04
CA SER A 110 -4.55 1.32 -18.84
C SER A 110 -3.08 1.68 -19.14
N PRO A 111 -2.54 2.77 -18.56
CA PRO A 111 -1.16 3.23 -18.77
C PRO A 111 -0.06 2.22 -18.44
N VAL A 112 -0.38 1.16 -17.71
CA VAL A 112 0.54 0.08 -17.32
C VAL A 112 -0.06 -1.30 -17.62
N GLY A 113 -0.96 -1.37 -18.59
CA GLY A 113 -1.68 -2.58 -18.96
C GLY A 113 -0.84 -3.59 -19.73
N ARG A 114 -1.38 -4.79 -19.87
CA ARG A 114 -0.90 -5.85 -20.77
C ARG A 114 -2.10 -6.43 -21.50
N TYR A 115 -2.00 -6.46 -22.82
CA TYR A 115 -3.10 -6.88 -23.69
C TYR A 115 -2.62 -7.91 -24.68
N GLN A 116 -3.43 -8.91 -24.97
CA GLN A 116 -3.16 -9.89 -26.01
C GLN A 116 -3.80 -9.43 -27.33
N LEU A 117 -3.06 -9.59 -28.44
CA LEU A 117 -3.57 -9.31 -29.77
C LEU A 117 -4.32 -10.54 -30.30
N ALA A 118 -5.53 -10.33 -30.74
CA ALA A 118 -6.40 -11.37 -31.29
C ALA A 118 -7.22 -10.84 -32.47
N ALA A 119 -7.83 -11.73 -33.21
CA ALA A 119 -8.77 -11.42 -34.27
C ALA A 119 -9.83 -12.52 -34.39
N GLU A 120 -11.02 -12.18 -34.88
CA GLU A 120 -11.95 -13.16 -35.38
C GLU A 120 -11.48 -13.55 -36.81
N PHE A 121 -11.37 -14.85 -37.04
CA PHE A 121 -10.99 -15.42 -38.34
C PHE A 121 -12.09 -16.32 -38.88
N VAL A 122 -12.09 -16.47 -40.20
CA VAL A 122 -12.78 -17.59 -40.87
C VAL A 122 -11.72 -18.57 -41.37
N ASP A 123 -11.85 -19.84 -41.02
CA ASP A 123 -11.11 -20.92 -41.64
C ASP A 123 -11.83 -21.30 -42.95
N MET A 124 -11.21 -21.00 -44.09
CA MET A 124 -11.80 -21.21 -45.41
C MET A 124 -11.92 -22.70 -45.80
N GLU A 125 -11.28 -23.62 -45.03
CA GLU A 125 -11.43 -25.06 -45.25
C GLU A 125 -12.66 -25.61 -44.53
N SER A 126 -12.98 -25.11 -43.33
CA SER A 126 -14.13 -25.56 -42.53
C SER A 126 -15.34 -24.64 -42.61
N GLU A 127 -15.16 -23.44 -43.16
CA GLU A 127 -16.13 -22.32 -43.15
C GLU A 127 -16.53 -21.86 -41.75
N GLU A 128 -15.81 -22.26 -40.70
CA GLU A 128 -16.11 -21.93 -39.30
C GLU A 128 -15.37 -20.64 -38.87
N LYS A 129 -16.04 -19.86 -38.01
CA LYS A 129 -15.46 -18.69 -37.38
C LYS A 129 -14.85 -19.08 -36.03
N PHE A 130 -13.65 -18.51 -35.74
CA PHE A 130 -12.97 -18.70 -34.46
C PHE A 130 -12.22 -17.44 -34.04
N ILE A 131 -11.89 -17.33 -32.75
CA ILE A 131 -10.99 -16.29 -32.24
C ILE A 131 -9.57 -16.86 -32.24
N GLY A 132 -8.75 -16.29 -33.11
CA GLY A 132 -7.34 -16.62 -33.23
C GLY A 132 -6.45 -15.59 -32.53
N THR A 133 -5.28 -16.04 -32.08
CA THR A 133 -4.23 -15.18 -31.53
C THR A 133 -3.05 -15.15 -32.47
N PHE A 134 -2.40 -13.98 -32.61
CA PHE A 134 -1.26 -13.84 -33.50
C PHE A 134 -0.02 -14.53 -32.91
N TYR A 135 0.73 -15.24 -33.78
CA TYR A 135 1.96 -15.95 -33.44
C TYR A 135 3.03 -15.70 -34.50
N CYS A 136 4.23 -15.26 -34.07
CA CYS A 136 5.37 -15.07 -34.95
C CYS A 136 6.51 -16.03 -34.59
N PRO A 137 6.77 -17.06 -35.47
CA PRO A 137 7.79 -18.07 -35.19
C PRO A 137 9.19 -17.51 -34.97
N GLU A 138 9.58 -16.47 -35.72
CA GLU A 138 10.92 -15.87 -35.66
C GLU A 138 11.15 -15.15 -34.34
N ILE A 139 10.14 -14.44 -33.81
CA ILE A 139 10.22 -13.76 -32.53
C ILE A 139 10.23 -14.79 -31.41
N ALA A 140 9.41 -15.84 -31.51
CA ALA A 140 9.37 -16.94 -30.55
C ALA A 140 10.72 -17.67 -30.46
N LYS A 141 11.39 -17.95 -31.58
CA LYS A 141 12.73 -18.55 -31.62
C LYS A 141 13.80 -17.66 -30.98
N LYS A 142 13.73 -16.34 -31.19
CA LYS A 142 14.63 -15.39 -30.50
C LYS A 142 14.43 -15.39 -28.98
N ALA A 143 13.22 -15.60 -28.52
CA ALA A 143 12.90 -15.74 -27.10
C ALA A 143 13.52 -17.01 -26.49
N ASP A 144 13.48 -18.15 -27.21
CA ASP A 144 14.07 -19.43 -26.77
C ASP A 144 15.60 -19.42 -26.78
N ALA A 145 16.22 -18.74 -27.73
CA ALA A 145 17.69 -18.72 -27.89
C ALA A 145 18.43 -17.81 -26.87
N GLY A 146 17.73 -16.95 -26.17
CA GLY A 146 18.28 -16.02 -25.17
C GLY A 146 18.26 -16.50 -23.73
N ALA A 147 17.79 -17.72 -23.49
CA ALA A 147 17.49 -18.25 -22.16
C ALA A 147 18.72 -18.69 -21.35
N GLU A 148 19.54 -17.78 -20.86
CA GLU A 148 20.11 -18.00 -19.52
C GLU A 148 18.95 -17.92 -18.52
N LYS A 149 18.88 -18.86 -17.60
CA LYS A 149 17.79 -19.19 -16.65
C LYS A 149 17.07 -18.01 -15.91
N TYR A 150 17.43 -16.77 -16.15
CA TYR A 150 16.95 -15.56 -15.47
C TYR A 150 16.91 -14.30 -16.32
N ASP A 151 17.25 -14.36 -17.62
CA ASP A 151 16.92 -13.26 -18.54
C ASP A 151 15.50 -13.51 -19.03
N LYS A 152 14.64 -12.52 -18.94
CA LYS A 152 13.28 -12.65 -19.49
C LYS A 152 13.43 -13.02 -20.97
N PRO A 153 12.96 -14.19 -21.41
CA PRO A 153 13.15 -14.65 -22.76
C PRO A 153 12.17 -14.02 -23.74
N ASP A 154 11.41 -13.02 -23.31
CA ASP A 154 10.47 -12.33 -24.18
C ASP A 154 11.27 -11.59 -25.27
N ALA A 155 11.02 -11.90 -26.52
CA ALA A 155 11.54 -11.13 -27.64
C ALA A 155 10.65 -9.91 -27.84
N TYR A 156 11.18 -8.74 -27.54
CA TYR A 156 10.49 -7.48 -27.71
C TYR A 156 10.80 -6.85 -29.06
N LEU A 157 9.80 -6.27 -29.68
CA LEU A 157 9.95 -5.38 -30.82
C LEU A 157 10.23 -3.94 -30.37
N ALA A 158 10.62 -3.08 -31.29
CA ALA A 158 10.79 -1.66 -31.01
C ALA A 158 9.48 -1.08 -30.42
N PRO A 159 9.55 -0.28 -29.38
CA PRO A 159 8.36 0.36 -28.82
C PRO A 159 7.85 1.45 -29.75
N CYS A 160 6.52 1.60 -29.84
CA CYS A 160 5.90 2.81 -30.36
C CYS A 160 5.50 3.72 -29.19
N ILE A 161 5.56 5.02 -29.40
CA ILE A 161 5.24 6.02 -28.39
C ILE A 161 3.93 6.70 -28.76
N ILE A 162 2.96 6.63 -27.85
CA ILE A 162 1.69 7.33 -27.99
C ILE A 162 1.54 8.40 -26.91
N GLU A 163 0.92 9.51 -27.26
CA GLU A 163 0.46 10.48 -26.27
C GLU A 163 -0.85 9.96 -25.69
N LYS A 164 -0.91 9.84 -24.40
CA LYS A 164 -2.13 9.47 -23.69
C LYS A 164 -2.87 10.75 -23.33
N VAL A 165 -3.94 11.04 -24.07
CA VAL A 165 -4.90 12.08 -23.71
C VAL A 165 -5.90 11.40 -22.78
N GLY A 166 -5.90 11.72 -21.54
CA GLY A 166 -6.90 11.15 -20.70
C GLY A 166 -6.78 11.50 -19.24
N ASP A 167 -7.77 11.11 -18.55
CA ASP A 167 -8.08 11.25 -17.15
C ASP A 167 -6.92 11.79 -16.30
N PRO A 168 -7.01 13.05 -15.81
CA PRO A 168 -6.01 13.64 -14.92
C PRO A 168 -5.62 12.72 -13.76
N ASP A 169 -6.50 11.82 -13.35
CA ASP A 169 -6.31 10.92 -12.21
C ASP A 169 -5.40 9.73 -12.51
N SER A 170 -5.29 9.31 -13.76
CA SER A 170 -4.27 8.35 -14.19
C SER A 170 -2.87 8.99 -14.32
N ILE A 171 -2.77 10.29 -14.30
CA ILE A 171 -1.59 11.14 -14.54
C ILE A 171 -0.60 11.15 -13.37
N ARG A 172 -0.90 10.59 -12.23
CA ARG A 172 0.05 10.48 -11.11
C ARG A 172 1.43 9.93 -11.47
N PHE A 173 1.57 9.50 -12.72
CA PHE A 173 2.78 8.83 -13.16
C PHE A 173 3.33 9.32 -14.53
N TYR A 174 2.74 10.34 -15.16
CA TYR A 174 3.14 10.79 -16.49
C TYR A 174 3.20 12.31 -16.56
N GLU A 175 4.39 12.87 -16.36
CA GLU A 175 4.58 14.33 -16.45
C GLU A 175 4.32 14.88 -17.86
N GLU A 176 4.31 14.03 -18.90
CA GLU A 176 4.13 14.44 -20.31
C GLU A 176 3.05 13.65 -21.08
N GLY A 177 2.25 12.82 -20.41
CA GLY A 177 1.18 12.05 -21.08
C GLY A 177 1.66 10.97 -22.07
N LYS A 178 2.97 10.68 -22.17
CA LYS A 178 3.53 9.70 -23.11
C LYS A 178 3.56 8.29 -22.56
N VAL A 179 3.17 7.31 -23.36
CA VAL A 179 3.19 5.88 -23.06
C VAL A 179 3.92 5.11 -24.15
N ALA A 180 4.84 4.26 -23.74
CA ALA A 180 5.46 3.30 -24.64
C ALA A 180 4.62 2.03 -24.74
N VAL A 181 4.17 1.68 -25.93
CA VAL A 181 3.50 0.42 -26.27
C VAL A 181 4.54 -0.51 -26.85
N ILE A 182 4.78 -1.63 -26.18
CA ILE A 182 5.89 -2.56 -26.47
C ILE A 182 5.30 -3.90 -26.88
N PRO A 183 5.31 -4.26 -28.16
CA PRO A 183 4.92 -5.59 -28.61
C PRO A 183 5.95 -6.65 -28.18
N TYR A 184 5.48 -7.82 -27.78
CA TYR A 184 6.35 -8.92 -27.34
C TYR A 184 5.67 -10.28 -27.53
N SER A 185 6.48 -11.34 -27.66
CA SER A 185 6.00 -12.72 -27.62
C SER A 185 5.91 -13.20 -26.18
N ARG A 186 4.77 -13.77 -25.79
CA ARG A 186 4.55 -14.32 -24.45
C ARG A 186 5.25 -15.65 -24.26
N ASN A 187 5.81 -15.84 -23.06
CA ASN A 187 6.27 -17.16 -22.64
C ASN A 187 5.09 -18.09 -22.39
N GLY A 188 5.18 -19.31 -22.87
CA GLY A 188 4.21 -20.38 -22.65
C GLY A 188 3.35 -20.64 -23.89
N ASP A 189 2.49 -19.71 -24.28
CA ASP A 189 1.63 -19.85 -25.47
C ASP A 189 2.23 -19.22 -26.75
N ARG A 190 3.36 -18.50 -26.61
CA ARG A 190 4.12 -17.83 -27.67
C ARG A 190 3.33 -16.82 -28.51
N THR A 191 2.18 -16.39 -28.00
CA THR A 191 1.33 -15.42 -28.69
C THR A 191 1.87 -14.01 -28.58
N ILE A 192 1.50 -13.16 -29.55
CA ILE A 192 1.87 -11.75 -29.55
C ILE A 192 0.96 -10.98 -28.61
N SER A 193 1.59 -10.19 -27.77
CA SER A 193 0.93 -9.29 -26.81
C SER A 193 1.60 -7.93 -26.81
N ILE A 194 0.94 -6.93 -26.28
CA ILE A 194 1.53 -5.62 -26.01
C ILE A 194 1.58 -5.37 -24.52
N THR A 195 2.61 -4.67 -24.07
CA THR A 195 2.69 -4.13 -22.72
C THR A 195 2.86 -2.63 -22.77
N LEU A 196 2.07 -1.91 -21.99
CA LEU A 196 2.19 -0.47 -21.85
C LEU A 196 3.13 -0.15 -20.70
N ARG A 197 4.05 0.79 -20.93
CA ARG A 197 5.02 1.25 -19.93
C ARG A 197 5.28 2.72 -20.13
N ARG A 198 5.73 3.35 -19.06
CA ARG A 198 6.32 4.67 -19.18
C ARG A 198 7.58 4.59 -20.05
N PRO A 199 7.88 5.60 -20.86
CA PRO A 199 9.08 5.63 -21.69
C PRO A 199 10.37 5.37 -20.90
N GLU A 200 10.48 5.93 -19.70
CA GLU A 200 11.63 5.74 -18.80
C GLU A 200 11.75 4.33 -18.18
N LYS A 201 10.76 3.45 -18.39
CA LYS A 201 10.76 2.05 -17.96
C LYS A 201 10.96 1.03 -19.08
N ILE A 202 11.17 1.47 -20.31
CA ILE A 202 11.31 0.59 -21.49
C ILE A 202 12.44 -0.43 -21.27
N VAL A 203 13.59 0.02 -20.79
CA VAL A 203 14.78 -0.84 -20.63
C VAL A 203 14.59 -1.91 -19.55
N ASP A 204 13.79 -1.65 -18.52
CA ASP A 204 13.47 -2.66 -17.48
C ASP A 204 12.76 -3.91 -18.04
N GLU A 205 12.09 -3.80 -19.20
CA GLU A 205 11.47 -4.95 -19.90
C GLU A 205 12.50 -5.77 -20.66
N TYR A 206 13.61 -5.18 -21.11
CA TYR A 206 14.63 -5.83 -21.94
C TYR A 206 15.81 -6.36 -21.13
N THR A 207 16.23 -5.65 -20.09
CA THR A 207 17.41 -6.03 -19.29
C THR A 207 17.30 -5.59 -17.84
N GLN A 208 18.16 -6.16 -17.02
CA GLN A 208 18.28 -5.84 -15.61
C GLN A 208 19.75 -5.68 -15.22
N ALA A 209 20.04 -4.75 -14.32
CA ALA A 209 21.34 -4.66 -13.70
C ALA A 209 21.44 -5.68 -12.57
N LYS A 210 22.13 -6.80 -12.83
CA LYS A 210 22.27 -7.93 -11.90
C LYS A 210 23.42 -7.67 -10.93
N ILE A 211 23.13 -7.56 -9.63
CA ILE A 211 24.15 -7.43 -8.60
C ILE A 211 24.90 -8.78 -8.47
N LYS A 212 26.22 -8.73 -8.66
CA LYS A 212 27.11 -9.90 -8.55
C LYS A 212 27.81 -9.96 -7.21
N LYS A 213 28.14 -8.82 -6.62
CA LYS A 213 28.89 -8.72 -5.38
C LYS A 213 28.67 -7.36 -4.73
N ILE A 214 28.68 -7.34 -3.41
CA ILE A 214 28.79 -6.11 -2.62
C ILE A 214 30.02 -6.22 -1.73
N LYS A 215 30.84 -5.18 -1.71
CA LYS A 215 31.89 -5.00 -0.70
C LYS A 215 31.47 -3.86 0.22
N SER A 216 31.84 -3.93 1.48
CA SER A 216 31.47 -2.94 2.48
C SER A 216 32.68 -2.57 3.33
N SER A 217 32.84 -1.29 3.61
CA SER A 217 33.65 -0.76 4.68
C SER A 217 32.77 0.01 5.68
N LYS A 218 33.35 0.78 6.61
CA LYS A 218 32.60 1.47 7.67
C LYS A 218 31.51 2.42 7.13
N ASN A 219 31.83 3.17 6.09
CA ASN A 219 30.99 4.22 5.50
C ASN A 219 30.76 4.07 3.99
N THR A 220 31.30 3.03 3.36
CA THR A 220 31.26 2.85 1.92
C THR A 220 30.64 1.51 1.53
N CYS A 221 29.72 1.55 0.55
CA CYS A 221 29.15 0.38 -0.10
C CYS A 221 29.58 0.34 -1.56
N ILE A 222 30.30 -0.72 -1.97
CA ILE A 222 30.75 -0.91 -3.34
C ILE A 222 29.88 -2.02 -3.96
N VAL A 223 29.13 -1.67 -5.02
CA VAL A 223 28.19 -2.56 -5.68
C VAL A 223 28.70 -2.94 -7.06
N TYR A 224 28.98 -4.22 -7.28
CA TYR A 224 29.39 -4.75 -8.58
C TYR A 224 28.16 -5.30 -9.31
N MET A 225 27.88 -4.75 -10.48
CA MET A 225 26.71 -5.08 -11.30
C MET A 225 27.11 -5.56 -12.68
N LYS A 226 26.31 -6.45 -13.27
CA LYS A 226 26.42 -6.91 -14.64
C LYS A 226 25.10 -6.67 -15.36
N MET A 227 25.13 -6.05 -16.53
CA MET A 227 23.96 -5.75 -17.32
C MET A 227 24.22 -6.15 -18.78
N ARG A 228 23.24 -6.73 -19.46
CA ARG A 228 23.36 -7.09 -20.88
C ARG A 228 23.31 -5.80 -21.72
N LYS A 229 24.21 -5.72 -22.72
CA LYS A 229 24.16 -4.69 -23.75
C LYS A 229 22.92 -4.84 -24.61
N GLN A 230 22.40 -3.72 -25.04
CA GLN A 230 21.33 -3.64 -26.02
C GLN A 230 21.68 -2.58 -27.04
N ASP A 231 21.19 -2.80 -28.25
CA ASP A 231 21.41 -1.84 -29.34
C ASP A 231 20.80 -0.47 -28.97
N GLY A 232 21.55 0.59 -29.22
CA GLY A 232 21.15 1.95 -28.92
C GLY A 232 21.11 2.34 -27.43
N LEU A 233 21.43 1.42 -26.49
CA LEU A 233 21.45 1.72 -25.07
C LEU A 233 22.75 2.40 -24.65
N LYS A 234 22.67 3.58 -24.06
CA LYS A 234 23.80 4.36 -23.53
C LYS A 234 23.57 4.62 -22.05
N ILE A 235 24.51 4.17 -21.19
CA ILE A 235 24.48 4.49 -19.76
C ILE A 235 24.87 5.95 -19.60
N LYS A 236 24.04 6.73 -18.90
CA LYS A 236 24.29 8.14 -18.62
C LYS A 236 24.90 8.35 -17.24
N ASP A 237 24.29 7.71 -16.20
CA ASP A 237 24.71 7.93 -14.83
C ASP A 237 24.30 6.76 -13.92
N VAL A 238 24.82 6.77 -12.69
CA VAL A 238 24.39 5.91 -11.59
C VAL A 238 24.03 6.79 -10.42
N VAL A 239 22.82 6.65 -9.88
CA VAL A 239 22.30 7.56 -8.86
C VAL A 239 21.65 6.81 -7.69
N LEU A 240 21.63 7.47 -6.54
CA LEU A 240 20.68 7.16 -5.48
C LEU A 240 19.47 8.08 -5.65
N ARG A 241 18.30 7.49 -5.88
CA ARG A 241 17.03 8.20 -6.03
C ARG A 241 16.24 8.18 -4.75
N TYR A 242 15.82 9.34 -4.28
CA TYR A 242 14.93 9.46 -3.14
C TYR A 242 13.54 8.96 -3.51
N ARG A 243 13.00 8.02 -2.72
CA ARG A 243 11.74 7.36 -3.10
C ARG A 243 10.51 8.25 -2.97
N SER A 244 10.54 9.21 -2.06
CA SER A 244 9.42 10.13 -1.81
C SER A 244 9.36 11.29 -2.82
N ALA A 245 10.46 11.56 -3.56
CA ALA A 245 10.51 12.55 -4.62
C ALA A 245 11.26 11.97 -5.83
N LEU A 246 10.52 11.65 -6.89
CA LEU A 246 11.04 10.94 -8.07
C LEU A 246 12.08 11.73 -8.88
N THR A 247 12.20 13.02 -8.64
CA THR A 247 13.16 13.92 -9.30
C THR A 247 14.40 14.23 -8.46
N TYR A 248 14.48 13.72 -7.21
CA TYR A 248 15.61 14.00 -6.33
C TYR A 248 16.62 12.85 -6.39
N ASP A 249 17.68 13.07 -7.16
CA ASP A 249 18.77 12.14 -7.38
C ASP A 249 20.09 12.68 -6.82
N ILE A 250 20.89 11.79 -6.21
CA ILE A 250 22.26 12.07 -5.84
C ILE A 250 23.18 11.20 -6.70
N PRO A 251 24.09 11.78 -7.48
CA PRO A 251 25.01 11.03 -8.32
C PRO A 251 25.95 10.15 -7.47
N VAL A 252 26.21 8.96 -7.97
CA VAL A 252 27.12 7.98 -7.34
C VAL A 252 28.33 7.81 -8.23
N LYS A 253 29.53 7.89 -7.66
CA LYS A 253 30.77 7.61 -8.40
C LYS A 253 30.77 6.18 -8.91
N TYR A 254 31.10 5.98 -10.19
CA TYR A 254 31.08 4.64 -10.79
C TYR A 254 32.16 4.46 -11.84
N ASP A 255 32.48 3.18 -12.12
CA ASP A 255 33.32 2.75 -13.25
C ASP A 255 32.51 1.79 -14.13
N ILE A 256 32.72 1.89 -15.45
CA ILE A 256 32.16 0.95 -16.42
C ILE A 256 33.31 0.24 -17.14
N ARG A 257 33.21 -1.08 -17.18
CA ARG A 257 33.94 -1.93 -18.12
C ARG A 257 32.95 -2.66 -18.98
N GLU A 258 33.32 -2.98 -20.20
CA GLU A 258 32.40 -3.68 -21.10
C GLU A 258 33.12 -4.72 -21.94
N ASN A 259 32.37 -5.70 -22.40
CA ASN A 259 32.71 -6.60 -23.50
C ASN A 259 31.60 -6.57 -24.55
N ASP A 260 31.67 -7.44 -25.55
CA ASP A 260 30.70 -7.45 -26.66
C ASP A 260 29.24 -7.63 -26.20
N VAL A 261 29.00 -8.29 -25.07
CA VAL A 261 27.67 -8.71 -24.60
C VAL A 261 27.20 -7.95 -23.36
N HIS A 262 28.12 -7.46 -22.51
CA HIS A 262 27.76 -6.95 -21.21
C HIS A 262 28.49 -5.68 -20.80
N TYR A 263 27.78 -4.84 -20.01
CA TYR A 263 28.38 -3.83 -19.14
C TYR A 263 28.66 -4.41 -17.77
N PHE A 264 29.82 -4.10 -17.21
CA PHE A 264 30.21 -4.36 -15.81
C PHE A 264 30.35 -3.02 -15.12
N ILE A 265 29.41 -2.72 -14.23
CA ILE A 265 29.30 -1.43 -13.55
C ILE A 265 29.71 -1.62 -12.11
N THR A 266 30.62 -0.79 -11.63
CA THR A 266 31.03 -0.72 -10.22
C THR A 266 30.59 0.62 -9.66
N ALA A 267 29.64 0.64 -8.72
CA ALA A 267 29.17 1.83 -8.05
C ALA A 267 29.83 1.96 -6.67
N TYR A 268 30.37 3.16 -6.36
CA TYR A 268 31.04 3.48 -5.09
C TYR A 268 30.18 4.46 -4.31
N ILE A 269 29.45 3.97 -3.30
CA ILE A 269 28.52 4.76 -2.50
C ILE A 269 29.21 5.08 -1.18
N ASN A 270 29.71 6.32 -1.02
CA ASN A 270 30.30 6.81 0.22
C ASN A 270 29.28 7.68 0.96
N PHE A 271 28.72 7.16 2.04
CA PHE A 271 27.63 7.81 2.75
C PHE A 271 28.04 9.06 3.53
N ASP A 272 29.33 9.24 3.85
CA ASP A 272 29.82 10.45 4.50
C ASP A 272 29.90 11.65 3.55
N GLU A 273 29.97 11.39 2.24
CA GLU A 273 30.08 12.42 1.21
C GLU A 273 28.72 12.80 0.60
N MET A 274 27.64 12.16 1.05
CA MET A 274 26.31 12.32 0.46
C MET A 274 25.39 13.11 1.38
N ASN A 275 24.77 14.15 0.88
CA ASN A 275 23.71 14.88 1.57
C ASN A 275 22.36 14.16 1.38
N LEU A 276 22.16 13.07 2.14
CA LEU A 276 20.95 12.27 2.08
C LEU A 276 19.84 12.89 2.96
N ARG A 277 18.60 12.82 2.47
CA ARG A 277 17.40 13.05 3.28
C ARG A 277 16.98 11.75 3.97
N GLU A 278 16.37 11.84 5.13
CA GLU A 278 15.87 10.65 5.82
C GLU A 278 14.88 9.85 4.97
N LEU A 279 14.75 8.55 5.24
CA LEU A 279 13.91 7.54 4.61
C LEU A 279 14.61 6.74 3.50
N TYR A 280 13.94 6.49 2.36
CA TYR A 280 14.31 5.41 1.43
C TYR A 280 14.96 5.90 0.16
N TRP A 281 16.06 5.24 -0.20
CA TRP A 281 16.84 5.52 -1.40
C TRP A 281 16.99 4.27 -2.24
N ASP A 282 16.77 4.39 -3.55
CA ASP A 282 16.90 3.29 -4.50
C ASP A 282 18.14 3.49 -5.38
N LEU A 283 18.98 2.46 -5.52
CA LEU A 283 20.09 2.50 -6.48
C LEU A 283 19.53 2.32 -7.90
N ARG A 284 19.79 3.31 -8.76
CA ARG A 284 19.35 3.37 -10.16
C ARG A 284 20.53 3.54 -11.09
N ILE A 285 20.41 2.99 -12.29
CA ILE A 285 21.27 3.29 -13.44
C ILE A 285 20.40 4.07 -14.41
N LEU A 286 20.81 5.27 -14.77
CA LEU A 286 20.16 6.09 -15.77
C LEU A 286 20.79 5.79 -17.11
N ALA A 287 19.97 5.55 -18.11
CA ALA A 287 20.42 5.21 -19.45
C ALA A 287 19.48 5.83 -20.50
N ASP A 288 20.02 6.18 -21.65
CA ASP A 288 19.23 6.59 -22.80
C ASP A 288 18.99 5.41 -23.73
N LYS A 289 17.78 5.26 -24.20
CA LYS A 289 17.42 4.36 -25.29
C LYS A 289 16.29 4.97 -26.14
N HIS A 290 16.49 5.03 -27.42
CA HIS A 290 15.54 5.63 -28.36
C HIS A 290 15.21 7.11 -28.07
N GLY A 291 16.16 7.87 -27.51
CA GLY A 291 15.94 9.26 -27.13
C GLY A 291 15.17 9.45 -25.79
N PHE A 292 14.84 8.36 -25.10
CA PHE A 292 14.19 8.41 -23.81
C PHE A 292 15.14 8.04 -22.68
N GLU A 293 15.12 8.82 -21.62
CA GLU A 293 15.83 8.50 -20.39
C GLU A 293 15.14 7.33 -19.68
N ASN A 294 15.92 6.32 -19.33
CA ASN A 294 15.45 5.09 -18.73
C ASN A 294 16.09 4.86 -17.38
N GLU A 295 15.29 4.34 -16.42
CA GLU A 295 15.74 3.95 -15.10
C GLU A 295 15.84 2.44 -14.95
N ILE A 296 17.04 1.95 -14.69
CA ILE A 296 17.30 0.52 -14.54
C ILE A 296 17.61 0.23 -13.06
N ARG A 297 16.90 -0.73 -12.49
CA ARG A 297 17.05 -1.10 -11.08
C ARG A 297 18.17 -2.11 -10.89
N ALA A 298 18.99 -1.91 -9.86
CA ALA A 298 19.97 -2.88 -9.42
C ALA A 298 19.29 -4.03 -8.65
N ARG A 299 19.31 -5.25 -9.21
CA ARG A 299 18.60 -6.42 -8.67
C ARG A 299 19.53 -7.56 -8.29
N PHE A 300 19.15 -8.31 -7.24
CA PHE A 300 19.79 -9.57 -6.89
C PHE A 300 19.11 -10.73 -7.62
N VAL A 301 19.89 -11.51 -8.36
CA VAL A 301 19.34 -12.53 -9.26
C VAL A 301 19.58 -13.96 -8.76
N ASN A 302 20.62 -14.19 -7.98
CA ASN A 302 21.02 -15.54 -7.57
C ASN A 302 21.27 -15.63 -6.06
N ASN A 303 20.95 -16.79 -5.49
CA ASN A 303 21.30 -17.16 -4.11
C ASN A 303 20.69 -16.21 -3.05
N TYR A 304 19.39 -16.02 -3.14
CA TYR A 304 18.59 -15.16 -2.27
C TYR A 304 18.98 -15.23 -0.77
N TRP A 305 19.24 -16.43 -0.23
CA TRP A 305 19.60 -16.61 1.18
C TRP A 305 20.97 -16.05 1.52
N LYS A 306 21.98 -16.28 0.67
CA LYS A 306 23.35 -15.79 0.89
C LYS A 306 23.40 -14.28 0.81
N ASP A 307 22.76 -13.70 -0.20
CA ASP A 307 22.72 -12.26 -0.42
C ASP A 307 21.90 -11.58 0.67
N LYS A 308 20.76 -12.17 1.05
CA LYS A 308 19.93 -11.70 2.14
C LYS A 308 20.70 -11.68 3.46
N PHE A 309 21.42 -12.76 3.79
CA PHE A 309 22.25 -12.83 4.98
C PHE A 309 23.36 -11.76 4.96
N TYR A 310 24.01 -11.60 3.82
CA TYR A 310 25.10 -10.64 3.67
C TYR A 310 24.61 -9.19 3.92
N ILE A 311 23.50 -8.80 3.31
CA ILE A 311 22.93 -7.45 3.44
C ILE A 311 22.34 -7.22 4.83
N THR A 312 21.63 -8.19 5.39
CA THR A 312 20.97 -8.10 6.70
C THR A 312 21.92 -7.67 7.83
N ASN A 313 23.21 -8.02 7.70
CA ASN A 313 24.21 -7.74 8.74
C ASN A 313 25.04 -6.48 8.45
N ARG A 314 24.71 -5.71 7.42
CA ARG A 314 25.42 -4.48 7.06
C ARG A 314 24.70 -3.25 7.57
N GLN A 315 25.50 -2.29 7.97
CA GLN A 315 25.11 -0.93 8.29
C GLN A 315 26.28 -0.03 8.00
N TYR A 316 26.03 1.20 7.58
CA TYR A 316 27.03 2.17 7.22
C TYR A 316 26.84 3.40 8.08
N SER A 317 27.95 3.94 8.64
CA SER A 317 27.95 5.27 9.22
C SER A 317 27.79 6.30 8.10
N ALA A 318 27.04 7.36 8.36
CA ALA A 318 26.72 8.37 7.37
C ALA A 318 26.89 9.80 7.93
N GLY A 319 27.86 9.99 8.82
CA GLY A 319 28.13 11.27 9.47
C GLY A 319 27.00 11.77 10.39
N GLU A 320 27.25 12.81 11.15
CA GLU A 320 26.26 13.58 11.94
C GLU A 320 25.21 12.76 12.72
N GLY A 321 25.58 11.58 13.25
CA GLY A 321 24.64 10.72 13.99
C GLY A 321 23.64 9.98 13.11
N HIS A 322 23.95 9.77 11.81
CA HIS A 322 23.08 9.01 10.91
C HIS A 322 23.68 7.65 10.52
N MET A 323 22.80 6.75 10.19
CA MET A 323 23.10 5.40 9.74
C MET A 323 22.33 5.04 8.49
N THR A 324 22.99 4.28 7.61
CA THR A 324 22.36 3.75 6.40
C THR A 324 22.30 2.22 6.45
N PHE A 325 21.14 1.66 6.14
CA PHE A 325 20.88 0.23 6.14
C PHE A 325 20.47 -0.25 4.76
N PRO A 326 21.25 -1.12 4.12
CA PRO A 326 20.88 -1.73 2.86
C PRO A 326 19.80 -2.79 3.09
N TYR A 327 18.86 -2.88 2.17
CA TYR A 327 17.82 -3.91 2.21
C TYR A 327 17.32 -4.29 0.82
N TYR A 328 16.58 -5.41 0.76
CA TYR A 328 15.85 -5.83 -0.43
C TYR A 328 14.47 -5.21 -0.47
N THR A 329 14.11 -4.65 -1.59
CA THR A 329 12.70 -4.33 -1.88
C THR A 329 11.92 -5.62 -2.17
N LYS A 330 10.60 -5.56 -2.20
CA LYS A 330 9.73 -6.70 -2.56
C LYS A 330 10.05 -7.25 -3.96
N GLY A 331 10.54 -6.40 -4.88
CA GLY A 331 10.97 -6.77 -6.23
C GLY A 331 12.44 -7.24 -6.34
N GLY A 332 13.12 -7.49 -5.21
CA GLY A 332 14.51 -7.97 -5.20
C GLY A 332 15.56 -6.91 -5.54
N CYS A 333 15.21 -5.61 -5.53
CA CYS A 333 16.13 -4.53 -5.81
C CYS A 333 16.88 -4.08 -4.56
N LEU A 334 18.12 -3.61 -4.72
CA LEU A 334 18.90 -3.00 -3.66
C LEU A 334 18.37 -1.59 -3.38
N ALA A 335 18.09 -1.34 -2.12
CA ALA A 335 17.72 -0.03 -1.61
C ALA A 335 18.37 0.22 -0.25
N PHE A 336 18.35 1.48 0.19
CA PHE A 336 18.93 1.92 1.44
C PHE A 336 17.89 2.65 2.26
N LEU A 337 17.91 2.45 3.57
CA LEU A 337 17.18 3.24 4.55
C LEU A 337 18.20 4.14 5.25
N TYR A 338 18.09 5.45 5.08
CA TYR A 338 18.86 6.45 5.79
C TYR A 338 18.02 7.06 6.90
N ARG A 339 18.56 7.11 8.11
CA ARG A 339 17.88 7.67 9.28
C ARG A 339 18.87 8.03 10.37
N GLN A 340 18.43 8.80 11.34
CA GLN A 340 19.19 9.01 12.57
C GLN A 340 19.57 7.66 13.22
N ASP A 341 20.74 7.58 13.81
CA ASP A 341 21.15 6.42 14.59
C ASP A 341 20.30 6.29 15.85
N SER A 342 20.31 5.12 16.43
CA SER A 342 19.64 4.86 17.70
C SER A 342 20.51 4.01 18.60
N GLU A 343 20.26 4.04 19.90
CA GLU A 343 20.93 3.18 20.88
C GLU A 343 20.84 1.68 20.51
N TYR A 344 19.83 1.30 19.73
CA TYR A 344 19.60 -0.07 19.29
C TYR A 344 20.44 -0.52 18.08
N ASP A 345 21.15 0.40 17.44
CA ASP A 345 22.09 0.09 16.35
C ASP A 345 23.45 -0.40 16.87
N ALA A 346 23.68 -0.28 18.15
CA ALA A 346 24.91 -0.72 18.81
C ALA A 346 25.16 -2.23 18.69
N TYR A 347 26.43 -2.62 18.73
CA TYR A 347 26.84 -4.03 18.69
C TYR A 347 26.23 -4.86 19.82
N SER A 348 26.01 -4.25 21.00
CA SER A 348 25.34 -4.88 22.13
C SER A 348 23.96 -5.44 21.80
N THR A 349 23.22 -4.79 20.93
CA THR A 349 21.90 -5.30 20.47
C THR A 349 22.06 -6.58 19.63
N LYS A 350 23.09 -6.67 18.77
CA LYS A 350 23.39 -7.91 18.02
C LYS A 350 23.72 -9.07 18.97
N VAL A 351 24.48 -8.80 20.02
CA VAL A 351 24.79 -9.80 21.05
C VAL A 351 23.52 -10.24 21.76
N LYS A 352 22.66 -9.32 22.17
CA LYS A 352 21.35 -9.66 22.79
C LYS A 352 20.51 -10.55 21.88
N GLU A 353 20.45 -10.25 20.58
CA GLU A 353 19.71 -11.06 19.58
C GLU A 353 20.26 -12.49 19.48
N ILE A 354 21.58 -12.66 19.46
CA ILE A 354 22.23 -13.98 19.41
C ILE A 354 21.93 -14.76 20.69
N VAL A 355 22.11 -14.14 21.86
CA VAL A 355 21.87 -14.76 23.16
C VAL A 355 20.41 -15.16 23.29
N ALA A 356 19.47 -14.25 23.01
CA ALA A 356 18.03 -14.55 23.06
C ALA A 356 17.65 -15.69 22.10
N SER A 357 18.23 -15.70 20.89
CA SER A 357 17.99 -16.77 19.92
C SER A 357 18.52 -18.13 20.43
N GLY A 358 19.70 -18.16 21.06
CA GLY A 358 20.27 -19.35 21.68
C GLY A 358 19.38 -19.86 22.82
N ILE A 359 18.99 -19.00 23.74
CA ILE A 359 18.07 -19.32 24.85
C ILE A 359 16.73 -19.85 24.28
N TYR A 360 16.18 -19.19 23.26
CA TYR A 360 14.94 -19.64 22.65
C TYR A 360 15.06 -21.05 22.04
N VAL A 361 16.15 -21.36 21.36
CA VAL A 361 16.35 -22.69 20.76
C VAL A 361 16.45 -23.77 21.85
N LEU A 362 17.22 -23.51 22.90
CA LEU A 362 17.43 -24.46 24.02
C LEU A 362 16.14 -24.72 24.81
N PHE A 363 15.39 -23.66 25.13
CA PHE A 363 14.22 -23.72 26.01
C PHE A 363 12.88 -23.61 25.26
N LYS A 364 12.88 -23.79 23.93
CA LYS A 364 11.69 -23.62 23.09
C LYS A 364 10.44 -24.41 23.58
N PRO A 365 10.51 -25.68 24.03
CA PRO A 365 9.33 -26.40 24.52
C PRO A 365 8.72 -25.73 25.78
N LEU A 366 9.56 -25.33 26.73
CA LEU A 366 9.14 -24.67 27.97
C LEU A 366 8.54 -23.29 27.69
N LEU A 367 9.21 -22.50 26.85
CA LEU A 367 8.74 -21.16 26.47
C LEU A 367 7.40 -21.20 25.72
N LYS A 368 7.18 -22.18 24.86
CA LYS A 368 5.91 -22.34 24.16
C LYS A 368 4.76 -22.76 25.08
N ARG A 369 5.04 -23.54 26.13
CA ARG A 369 4.01 -23.91 27.14
C ARG A 369 3.49 -22.72 27.90
N LYS A 370 4.27 -21.65 28.04
CA LYS A 370 3.83 -20.41 28.71
C LYS A 370 2.70 -19.68 27.98
N LYS A 371 2.50 -19.92 26.67
CA LYS A 371 1.48 -19.22 25.87
C LYS A 371 1.54 -17.69 26.01
N ILE A 372 2.71 -17.10 25.85
CA ILE A 372 2.97 -15.67 26.06
C ILE A 372 2.19 -14.83 25.03
N TRP A 373 1.47 -13.82 25.50
CA TRP A 373 0.89 -12.74 24.70
C TRP A 373 1.70 -11.47 24.88
N LEU A 374 1.98 -10.77 23.75
CA LEU A 374 2.61 -9.46 23.79
C LEU A 374 1.63 -8.42 23.26
N VAL A 375 1.28 -7.48 24.11
CA VAL A 375 0.46 -6.32 23.80
C VAL A 375 1.39 -5.13 23.57
N TYR A 376 1.14 -4.33 22.55
CA TYR A 376 1.94 -3.14 22.26
C TYR A 376 1.20 -2.16 21.34
N GLU A 377 1.70 -0.93 21.33
CA GLU A 377 1.27 0.13 20.43
C GLU A 377 2.45 0.66 19.63
N LYS A 378 2.24 1.77 18.93
CA LYS A 378 3.18 2.35 17.97
C LYS A 378 4.58 2.54 18.55
N PHE A 379 5.57 1.90 17.94
CA PHE A 379 6.98 1.89 18.32
C PHE A 379 7.27 1.42 19.77
N CYS A 380 6.33 0.79 20.45
CA CYS A 380 6.41 0.46 21.86
C CYS A 380 6.77 1.68 22.73
N SER A 381 6.22 2.84 22.42
CA SER A 381 6.46 4.09 23.11
C SER A 381 5.18 4.77 23.59
N MET A 382 4.03 4.16 23.37
CA MET A 382 2.71 4.70 23.66
C MET A 382 1.87 3.72 24.47
N ALA A 383 0.96 4.25 25.30
CA ALA A 383 -0.09 3.53 26.03
C ALA A 383 -1.33 4.45 26.10
N GLN A 384 -2.09 4.50 24.99
CA GLN A 384 -3.22 5.43 24.86
C GLN A 384 -4.27 5.03 23.81
N ASP A 385 -4.07 3.92 23.10
CA ASP A 385 -4.96 3.41 22.06
C ASP A 385 -5.51 2.03 22.47
N ASN A 386 -6.15 1.32 21.56
CA ASN A 386 -6.81 0.04 21.79
C ASN A 386 -5.93 -1.00 22.50
N GLY A 387 -4.61 -1.01 22.25
CA GLY A 387 -3.68 -1.91 22.94
C GLY A 387 -3.59 -1.66 24.43
N TYR A 388 -3.55 -0.40 24.84
CA TYR A 388 -3.51 0.00 26.24
C TYR A 388 -4.80 -0.40 26.99
N TYR A 389 -5.96 -0.08 26.43
CA TYR A 389 -7.24 -0.38 27.08
C TYR A 389 -7.50 -1.88 27.18
N PHE A 390 -7.15 -2.66 26.14
CA PHE A 390 -7.19 -4.12 26.22
C PHE A 390 -6.28 -4.68 27.30
N PHE A 391 -5.04 -4.19 27.40
CA PHE A 391 -4.10 -4.62 28.43
C PHE A 391 -4.63 -4.27 29.82
N LYS A 392 -5.10 -3.06 30.03
CA LYS A 392 -5.67 -2.60 31.30
C LYS A 392 -6.84 -3.51 31.72
N TYR A 393 -7.79 -3.76 30.81
CA TYR A 393 -8.86 -4.71 31.05
C TYR A 393 -8.33 -6.07 31.53
N CYS A 394 -7.31 -6.62 30.85
CA CYS A 394 -6.73 -7.91 31.23
C CYS A 394 -6.13 -7.88 32.64
N MET A 395 -5.49 -6.79 33.03
CA MET A 395 -4.88 -6.68 34.38
C MET A 395 -5.91 -6.53 35.49
N GLU A 396 -6.99 -5.80 35.23
CA GLU A 396 -8.02 -5.48 36.23
C GLU A 396 -9.11 -6.55 36.37
N ASN A 397 -9.45 -7.26 35.27
CA ASN A 397 -10.65 -8.12 35.24
C ASN A 397 -10.33 -9.62 35.15
N LEU A 398 -9.11 -10.02 34.78
CA LEU A 398 -8.75 -11.42 34.68
C LEU A 398 -8.14 -11.96 35.98
N SER A 399 -8.32 -13.26 36.23
CA SER A 399 -7.66 -13.95 37.31
C SER A 399 -6.13 -13.96 37.13
N ASP A 400 -5.39 -14.12 38.26
CA ASP A 400 -3.92 -14.17 38.23
C ASP A 400 -3.38 -15.30 37.33
N GLU A 401 -4.10 -16.40 37.20
CA GLU A 401 -3.72 -17.51 36.33
C GLU A 401 -3.89 -17.15 34.85
N GLU A 402 -4.94 -16.40 34.49
CA GLU A 402 -5.23 -16.00 33.09
C GLU A 402 -4.28 -14.89 32.60
N LYS A 403 -4.00 -13.90 33.46
CA LYS A 403 -3.17 -12.75 33.10
C LYS A 403 -1.67 -13.01 33.19
N LYS A 404 -1.21 -14.04 33.89
CA LYS A 404 0.22 -14.28 34.23
C LYS A 404 1.20 -14.25 33.05
N ASN A 405 0.75 -14.51 31.82
CA ASN A 405 1.59 -14.53 30.61
C ASN A 405 1.18 -13.45 29.57
N ILE A 406 0.39 -12.48 29.96
CA ILE A 406 0.06 -11.30 29.17
C ILE A 406 0.98 -10.17 29.58
N TYR A 407 1.73 -9.62 28.61
CA TYR A 407 2.72 -8.58 28.88
C TYR A 407 2.53 -7.41 27.92
N TYR A 408 2.67 -6.20 28.45
CA TYR A 408 2.77 -4.98 27.64
C TYR A 408 4.23 -4.65 27.36
N VAL A 409 4.54 -4.34 26.10
CA VAL A 409 5.90 -3.95 25.69
C VAL A 409 5.93 -2.44 25.49
N ILE A 410 6.75 -1.76 26.29
CA ILE A 410 6.96 -0.30 26.18
C ILE A 410 8.41 0.06 26.49
N ASP A 411 8.89 1.16 25.92
CA ASP A 411 10.11 1.80 26.42
C ASP A 411 9.78 2.53 27.71
N LYS A 412 10.40 2.10 28.82
CA LYS A 412 10.19 2.72 30.15
C LYS A 412 10.67 4.17 30.23
N LYS A 413 11.36 4.67 29.19
CA LYS A 413 11.70 6.09 29.05
C LYS A 413 10.55 6.91 28.43
N ALA A 414 9.56 6.26 27.82
CA ALA A 414 8.43 6.93 27.22
C ALA A 414 7.50 7.53 28.29
N PRO A 415 6.95 8.74 28.07
CA PRO A 415 6.05 9.40 29.03
C PRO A 415 4.85 8.52 29.41
N ASP A 416 4.31 7.75 28.47
CA ASP A 416 3.15 6.91 28.70
C ASP A 416 3.42 5.69 29.61
N TYR A 417 4.69 5.39 29.92
CA TYR A 417 5.01 4.35 30.90
C TYR A 417 4.39 4.63 32.28
N GLU A 418 4.33 5.88 32.70
CA GLU A 418 3.73 6.27 33.99
C GLU A 418 2.26 5.83 34.12
N LYS A 419 1.51 5.72 33.02
CA LYS A 419 0.11 5.29 32.99
C LYS A 419 -0.09 3.80 33.32
N ILE A 420 0.96 2.98 33.13
CA ILE A 420 0.88 1.51 33.27
C ILE A 420 1.88 0.98 34.29
N LYS A 421 2.60 1.85 34.97
CA LYS A 421 3.67 1.51 35.94
C LYS A 421 3.19 0.65 37.08
N GLU A 422 1.92 0.76 37.47
CA GLU A 422 1.31 -0.09 38.51
C GLU A 422 1.32 -1.59 38.17
N TYR A 423 1.41 -1.93 36.85
CA TYR A 423 1.47 -3.30 36.34
C TYR A 423 2.91 -3.74 35.99
N ASP A 424 3.97 -3.22 36.65
CA ASP A 424 5.37 -3.37 36.17
C ASP A 424 5.81 -4.85 36.07
N ASP A 425 5.25 -5.77 36.82
CA ASP A 425 5.49 -7.22 36.73
C ASP A 425 5.06 -7.78 35.33
N HIS A 426 4.07 -7.14 34.71
CA HIS A 426 3.53 -7.47 33.40
C HIS A 426 4.09 -6.57 32.29
N ILE A 427 5.06 -5.68 32.59
CA ILE A 427 5.67 -4.79 31.61
C ILE A 427 7.04 -5.32 31.21
N ILE A 428 7.30 -5.25 29.92
CA ILE A 428 8.60 -5.61 29.34
C ILE A 428 9.24 -4.37 28.75
N GLN A 429 10.44 -4.03 29.26
CA GLN A 429 11.25 -2.97 28.67
C GLN A 429 11.57 -3.27 27.20
N PHE A 430 11.23 -2.35 26.30
CA PHE A 430 11.52 -2.44 24.89
C PHE A 430 13.00 -2.71 24.61
N MET A 431 13.31 -3.62 23.68
CA MET A 431 14.66 -4.06 23.30
C MET A 431 15.56 -4.61 24.44
N SER A 432 14.96 -4.97 25.59
CA SER A 432 15.64 -5.77 26.61
C SER A 432 15.88 -7.21 26.14
N LEU A 433 16.75 -7.97 26.80
CA LEU A 433 16.95 -9.39 26.53
C LEU A 433 15.64 -10.19 26.68
N LYS A 434 14.85 -9.90 27.75
CA LYS A 434 13.52 -10.50 27.98
C LYS A 434 12.57 -10.20 26.82
N HIS A 435 12.57 -8.95 26.31
CA HIS A 435 11.77 -8.56 25.15
C HIS A 435 12.13 -9.38 23.91
N VAL A 436 13.40 -9.41 23.51
CA VAL A 436 13.85 -10.16 22.31
C VAL A 436 13.52 -11.65 22.43
N LEU A 437 13.70 -12.24 23.61
CA LEU A 437 13.35 -13.63 23.89
C LEU A 437 11.84 -13.86 23.77
N TYR A 438 11.01 -12.99 24.35
CA TYR A 438 9.56 -13.15 24.37
C TYR A 438 8.94 -12.88 23.01
N VAL A 439 9.50 -11.97 22.21
CA VAL A 439 9.14 -11.82 20.79
C VAL A 439 9.31 -13.13 20.01
N LEU A 440 10.36 -13.89 20.29
CA LEU A 440 10.56 -15.20 19.64
C LEU A 440 9.61 -16.27 20.23
N ALA A 441 9.26 -16.19 21.48
CA ALA A 441 8.51 -17.20 22.23
C ALA A 441 6.98 -17.01 22.18
N ALA A 442 6.51 -15.77 22.06
CA ALA A 442 5.09 -15.44 22.10
C ALA A 442 4.26 -16.28 21.12
N VAL A 443 3.07 -16.64 21.52
CA VAL A 443 2.09 -17.34 20.67
C VAL A 443 1.19 -16.36 19.95
N LEU A 444 0.99 -15.16 20.53
CA LEU A 444 0.11 -14.13 20.01
C LEU A 444 0.70 -12.74 20.23
N TYR A 445 0.53 -11.87 19.25
CA TYR A 445 0.64 -10.43 19.39
C TYR A 445 -0.74 -9.80 19.37
N VAL A 446 -0.98 -8.82 20.24
CA VAL A 446 -2.20 -8.02 20.27
C VAL A 446 -1.80 -6.56 20.17
N ALA A 447 -2.23 -5.88 19.12
CA ALA A 447 -1.72 -4.54 18.87
C ALA A 447 -2.68 -3.68 18.05
N SER A 448 -2.63 -2.39 18.30
CA SER A 448 -3.28 -1.39 17.44
C SER A 448 -2.45 -1.04 16.20
N ASP A 449 -1.24 -1.60 16.05
CA ASP A 449 -0.37 -1.36 14.89
C ASP A 449 0.27 -2.65 14.33
N SER A 450 1.06 -2.50 13.27
CA SER A 450 1.70 -3.62 12.60
C SER A 450 2.81 -4.26 13.44
N ARG A 451 3.20 -5.50 13.06
CA ARG A 451 4.34 -6.21 13.68
C ARG A 451 5.66 -5.42 13.64
N THR A 452 5.76 -4.45 12.74
CA THR A 452 6.96 -3.60 12.58
C THR A 452 7.24 -2.78 13.82
N HIS A 453 6.21 -2.38 14.55
CA HIS A 453 6.32 -1.53 15.73
C HIS A 453 6.74 -2.28 17.00
N LEU A 454 6.68 -3.61 16.99
CA LEU A 454 7.13 -4.44 18.12
C LEU A 454 8.66 -4.50 18.28
N TYR A 455 9.44 -3.99 17.33
CA TYR A 455 10.88 -4.21 17.30
C TYR A 455 11.64 -3.03 16.68
N ALA A 456 12.78 -2.66 17.25
CA ALA A 456 13.66 -1.65 16.66
C ALA A 456 14.40 -2.24 15.46
N TRP A 457 13.89 -1.99 14.26
CA TRP A 457 14.43 -2.58 13.03
C TRP A 457 15.69 -1.86 12.58
N ARG A 458 16.84 -2.48 12.77
CA ARG A 458 18.11 -2.06 12.19
C ARG A 458 18.14 -2.27 10.68
N CYS A 459 17.54 -3.34 10.23
CA CYS A 459 17.34 -3.62 8.80
C CYS A 459 16.02 -4.37 8.57
N LYS A 460 15.45 -4.24 7.37
CA LYS A 460 14.17 -4.88 7.02
C LYS A 460 14.23 -6.40 6.84
N THR A 461 15.40 -7.03 6.90
CA THR A 461 15.60 -8.44 6.48
C THR A 461 16.37 -9.29 7.48
N SER A 462 16.14 -9.12 8.80
CA SER A 462 16.79 -9.93 9.83
C SER A 462 16.16 -11.33 10.00
N LEU A 463 16.90 -12.27 10.61
CA LEU A 463 16.35 -13.59 10.99
C LEU A 463 15.20 -13.44 11.98
N ILE A 464 15.32 -12.50 12.94
CA ILE A 464 14.26 -12.19 13.91
C ILE A 464 13.03 -11.67 13.17
N ARG A 465 13.19 -10.77 12.19
CA ARG A 465 12.09 -10.29 11.34
C ARG A 465 11.30 -11.44 10.74
N SER A 466 11.99 -12.40 10.12
CA SER A 466 11.32 -13.55 9.49
C SER A 466 10.56 -14.43 10.48
N LYS A 467 10.92 -14.40 11.76
CA LYS A 467 10.21 -15.09 12.84
C LYS A 467 8.98 -14.29 13.30
N ILE A 468 9.13 -12.98 13.48
CA ILE A 468 8.05 -12.07 13.88
C ILE A 468 6.94 -12.07 12.83
N ASP A 469 7.27 -11.99 11.54
CA ASP A 469 6.28 -11.94 10.46
C ASP A 469 5.39 -13.18 10.38
N LYS A 470 5.85 -14.30 10.95
CA LYS A 470 5.09 -15.57 11.00
C LYS A 470 4.23 -15.73 12.25
N ARG A 471 4.36 -14.84 13.26
CA ARG A 471 3.56 -14.96 14.48
C ARG A 471 2.14 -14.45 14.25
N PRO A 472 1.14 -15.12 14.84
CA PRO A 472 -0.22 -14.60 14.85
C PRO A 472 -0.26 -13.22 15.51
N ILE A 473 -1.07 -12.35 14.92
CA ILE A 473 -1.37 -11.03 15.47
C ILE A 473 -2.87 -10.80 15.41
N PHE A 474 -3.43 -10.30 16.49
CA PHE A 474 -4.74 -9.71 16.53
C PHE A 474 -4.60 -8.19 16.42
N PHE A 475 -5.11 -7.65 15.33
CA PHE A 475 -5.03 -6.23 15.02
C PHE A 475 -6.27 -5.52 15.59
N LEU A 476 -6.05 -4.72 16.61
CA LEU A 476 -7.09 -3.94 17.30
C LEU A 476 -7.50 -2.67 16.54
N GLN A 477 -6.76 -2.34 15.48
CA GLN A 477 -6.90 -1.12 14.67
C GLN A 477 -6.63 0.21 15.41
N HIS A 478 -6.60 1.30 14.66
CA HIS A 478 -6.56 2.68 15.15
C HIS A 478 -7.88 3.41 14.99
N GLY A 479 -8.73 2.95 14.08
CA GLY A 479 -9.99 3.56 13.74
C GLY A 479 -10.71 2.76 12.67
N VAL A 480 -12.00 2.97 12.48
CA VAL A 480 -12.84 2.23 11.52
C VAL A 480 -12.29 2.30 10.10
N THR A 481 -12.18 1.16 9.47
CA THR A 481 -11.67 1.02 8.11
C THR A 481 -12.74 1.34 7.08
N ALA A 482 -12.90 2.63 6.74
CA ALA A 482 -13.86 3.07 5.73
C ALA A 482 -13.31 4.20 4.85
N LEU A 483 -12.80 5.29 5.45
CA LEU A 483 -12.45 6.55 4.78
C LEU A 483 -11.11 6.54 4.04
N LYS A 484 -10.31 5.48 4.20
CA LYS A 484 -9.00 5.36 3.57
C LYS A 484 -8.70 3.93 3.17
N GLN A 485 -8.20 3.74 1.95
CA GLN A 485 -7.78 2.42 1.51
C GLN A 485 -6.48 1.97 2.19
N VAL A 486 -6.59 0.95 3.02
CA VAL A 486 -5.47 0.34 3.77
C VAL A 486 -5.07 -1.05 3.24
N GLY A 487 -5.75 -1.54 2.20
CA GLY A 487 -5.52 -2.85 1.58
C GLY A 487 -4.07 -3.13 1.17
N PRO A 488 -3.34 -2.19 0.54
CA PRO A 488 -1.92 -2.37 0.20
C PRO A 488 -1.01 -2.63 1.41
N LEU A 489 -1.38 -2.15 2.60
CA LEU A 489 -0.63 -2.34 3.83
C LEU A 489 -1.18 -3.54 4.63
N PHE A 490 -2.43 -3.50 5.03
CA PHE A 490 -3.03 -4.44 6.00
C PHE A 490 -3.88 -5.54 5.36
N GLY A 491 -4.21 -5.43 4.08
CA GLY A 491 -4.90 -6.50 3.36
C GLY A 491 -4.14 -7.81 3.38
N ARG A 492 -4.81 -8.92 3.19
CA ARG A 492 -4.22 -10.27 3.26
C ARG A 492 -3.06 -10.47 2.27
N LYS A 493 -3.06 -9.75 1.14
CA LYS A 493 -1.98 -9.70 0.15
C LYS A 493 -1.08 -8.48 0.31
N GLY A 494 -1.33 -7.66 1.32
CA GLY A 494 -0.59 -6.43 1.61
C GLY A 494 0.83 -6.68 2.11
N SER A 495 1.51 -5.60 2.45
CA SER A 495 2.91 -5.67 2.95
C SER A 495 3.01 -6.08 4.42
N SER A 496 1.94 -5.93 5.21
CA SER A 496 1.86 -6.31 6.63
C SER A 496 0.52 -6.99 6.96
N PRO A 497 0.23 -8.18 6.40
CA PRO A 497 -1.05 -8.86 6.60
C PRO A 497 -1.25 -9.26 8.05
N MET A 498 -2.49 -9.16 8.55
CA MET A 498 -2.86 -9.52 9.92
C MET A 498 -3.36 -10.97 9.99
N THR A 499 -3.37 -11.56 11.17
CA THR A 499 -3.97 -12.89 11.36
C THR A 499 -5.46 -12.76 11.65
N TYR A 500 -5.78 -11.83 12.53
CA TYR A 500 -7.14 -11.43 12.86
C TYR A 500 -7.24 -9.91 12.79
N PHE A 501 -8.39 -9.42 12.38
CA PHE A 501 -8.65 -8.00 12.15
C PHE A 501 -9.93 -7.63 12.89
N ALA A 502 -9.85 -6.94 14.03
CA ALA A 502 -11.01 -6.49 14.79
C ALA A 502 -11.87 -5.57 13.93
N THR A 503 -13.19 -5.70 14.02
CA THR A 503 -14.16 -4.80 13.38
C THR A 503 -15.19 -4.32 14.40
N THR A 504 -15.88 -3.23 14.09
CA THR A 504 -16.79 -2.55 15.00
C THR A 504 -18.26 -2.87 14.71
N SER A 505 -18.56 -3.34 13.51
CA SER A 505 -19.90 -3.62 13.02
C SER A 505 -19.88 -4.55 11.80
N GLN A 506 -21.06 -5.02 11.39
CA GLN A 506 -21.24 -5.74 10.14
C GLN A 506 -20.82 -4.89 8.94
N PHE A 507 -21.13 -3.57 8.96
CA PHE A 507 -20.70 -2.62 7.93
C PHE A 507 -19.17 -2.66 7.72
N GLU A 508 -18.38 -2.54 8.78
CA GLU A 508 -16.92 -2.60 8.66
C GLU A 508 -16.42 -4.00 8.31
N GLN A 509 -17.04 -5.05 8.85
CA GLN A 509 -16.67 -6.42 8.52
C GLN A 509 -16.85 -6.71 7.02
N ASP A 510 -17.93 -6.22 6.40
CA ASP A 510 -18.20 -6.37 4.97
C ASP A 510 -17.11 -5.69 4.13
N ILE A 511 -16.65 -4.50 4.53
CA ILE A 511 -15.51 -3.80 3.91
C ILE A 511 -14.24 -4.65 4.02
N VAL A 512 -13.94 -5.16 5.20
CA VAL A 512 -12.73 -5.96 5.46
C VAL A 512 -12.76 -7.28 4.68
N VAL A 513 -13.91 -7.92 4.60
CA VAL A 513 -14.09 -9.14 3.82
C VAL A 513 -13.96 -8.87 2.32
N LYS A 514 -14.65 -7.85 1.81
CA LYS A 514 -14.74 -7.55 0.38
C LYS A 514 -13.43 -7.01 -0.20
N TYR A 515 -12.80 -6.09 0.50
CA TYR A 515 -11.67 -5.34 -0.06
C TYR A 515 -10.30 -5.76 0.50
N LEU A 516 -10.24 -6.30 1.72
CA LEU A 516 -8.99 -6.72 2.35
C LEU A 516 -8.73 -8.24 2.26
N ASP A 517 -9.67 -9.01 1.71
CA ASP A 517 -9.57 -10.48 1.47
C ASP A 517 -9.49 -11.29 2.78
N TYR A 518 -10.09 -10.80 3.89
CA TYR A 518 -10.26 -11.59 5.11
C TYR A 518 -11.60 -12.34 5.08
N SER A 519 -11.67 -13.46 5.80
CA SER A 519 -12.95 -14.13 6.06
C SER A 519 -13.58 -13.55 7.33
N GLU A 520 -14.90 -13.61 7.46
CA GLU A 520 -15.65 -13.24 8.68
C GLU A 520 -15.04 -13.87 9.94
N ALA A 521 -14.68 -15.16 9.88
CA ALA A 521 -14.05 -15.86 11.00
C ALA A 521 -12.67 -15.27 11.41
N LYS A 522 -12.07 -14.40 10.60
CA LYS A 522 -10.80 -13.70 10.88
C LYS A 522 -10.97 -12.21 11.07
N SER A 523 -12.16 -11.69 10.89
CA SER A 523 -12.52 -10.30 11.13
C SER A 523 -13.70 -10.20 12.12
N PRO A 524 -13.49 -10.62 13.41
CA PRO A 524 -14.56 -10.64 14.38
C PRO A 524 -15.05 -9.24 14.70
N ILE A 525 -16.35 -9.11 14.90
CA ILE A 525 -16.97 -7.89 15.40
C ILE A 525 -16.80 -7.88 16.93
N THR A 526 -15.83 -7.12 17.41
CA THR A 526 -15.51 -6.99 18.85
C THR A 526 -15.74 -5.58 19.38
N GLY A 527 -15.84 -4.61 18.48
CA GLY A 527 -15.71 -3.20 18.84
C GLY A 527 -14.27 -2.80 19.15
N PHE A 528 -14.03 -1.54 19.44
CA PHE A 528 -12.73 -1.02 19.86
C PHE A 528 -12.61 -0.98 21.36
N THR A 529 -11.51 -1.51 21.90
CA THR A 529 -11.30 -1.62 23.32
C THR A 529 -11.19 -0.27 24.03
N ARG A 530 -10.79 0.81 23.33
CA ARG A 530 -10.80 2.18 23.87
C ARG A 530 -12.20 2.75 24.04
N TRP A 531 -13.21 2.19 23.37
CA TRP A 531 -14.59 2.61 23.52
C TRP A 531 -15.22 2.17 24.83
N ASP A 532 -14.63 1.18 25.54
CA ASP A 532 -15.07 0.77 26.87
C ASP A 532 -15.03 1.90 27.91
N VAL A 533 -14.25 2.95 27.65
CA VAL A 533 -14.09 4.12 28.51
C VAL A 533 -14.45 5.45 27.81
N LEU A 534 -15.04 5.36 26.64
CA LEU A 534 -15.38 6.52 25.81
C LEU A 534 -16.83 6.95 26.10
N GLU A 535 -17.06 7.47 27.29
CA GLU A 535 -18.35 8.05 27.66
C GLU A 535 -18.39 9.56 27.42
N ASP A 536 -19.58 10.07 27.11
CA ASP A 536 -19.78 11.51 26.97
C ASP A 536 -19.71 12.21 28.31
N THR A 537 -18.75 13.11 28.46
CA THR A 537 -18.57 13.98 29.64
C THR A 537 -18.77 15.45 29.31
N SER A 538 -19.39 15.76 28.16
CA SER A 538 -19.71 17.14 27.80
C SER A 538 -20.72 17.75 28.78
N THR A 539 -20.63 19.03 29.00
CA THR A 539 -21.53 19.77 29.91
C THR A 539 -22.19 20.93 29.18
N LYS A 540 -23.42 21.24 29.52
CA LYS A 540 -24.16 22.33 28.86
C LYS A 540 -23.50 23.70 29.00
N ASP A 541 -22.68 23.87 30.04
CA ASP A 541 -22.02 25.15 30.34
C ASP A 541 -20.69 25.32 29.57
N ASP A 542 -20.17 24.29 28.91
CA ASP A 542 -18.90 24.32 28.17
C ASP A 542 -19.10 23.79 26.72
N LYS A 543 -19.65 24.60 25.86
CA LYS A 543 -19.93 24.27 24.46
C LYS A 543 -18.63 24.19 23.64
N LEU A 544 -17.94 23.03 23.73
CA LEU A 544 -16.69 22.80 23.07
C LEU A 544 -16.89 22.20 21.66
N ILE A 545 -16.28 22.83 20.65
CA ILE A 545 -16.17 22.33 19.27
C ILE A 545 -14.74 21.89 19.02
N LEU A 546 -14.56 20.66 18.54
CA LEU A 546 -13.25 20.13 18.14
C LEU A 546 -13.10 20.23 16.62
N LEU A 547 -12.15 21.02 16.14
CA LEU A 547 -11.72 21.05 14.74
C LEU A 547 -10.43 20.26 14.61
N MET A 548 -10.51 19.08 13.96
CA MET A 548 -9.38 18.18 13.81
C MET A 548 -9.22 17.69 12.36
N PRO A 549 -8.44 18.40 11.54
CA PRO A 549 -8.20 18.01 10.15
C PRO A 549 -7.19 16.87 10.02
N THR A 550 -7.38 16.05 8.98
CA THR A 550 -6.43 15.01 8.58
C THR A 550 -5.24 15.62 7.83
N TRP A 551 -4.05 15.10 8.09
CA TRP A 551 -2.87 15.48 7.32
C TRP A 551 -2.95 15.01 5.85
N ARG A 552 -2.27 15.71 4.96
CA ARG A 552 -2.18 15.36 3.54
C ARG A 552 -0.80 14.78 3.23
N SER A 553 -0.78 13.59 2.64
CA SER A 553 0.49 12.89 2.33
C SER A 553 1.35 13.67 1.32
N TRP A 554 0.74 14.46 0.46
CA TRP A 554 1.44 15.31 -0.51
C TRP A 554 1.96 16.63 0.05
N LEU A 555 1.60 16.97 1.29
CA LEU A 555 2.12 18.11 2.03
C LEU A 555 3.07 17.68 3.17
N GLU A 556 3.43 16.38 3.23
CA GLU A 556 4.40 15.89 4.22
C GLU A 556 5.80 16.39 3.85
N GLU A 557 6.48 17.04 4.78
CA GLU A 557 7.86 17.54 4.63
C GLU A 557 8.08 18.58 3.50
N VAL A 558 7.04 19.28 3.05
CA VAL A 558 7.20 20.40 2.13
C VAL A 558 7.77 21.62 2.86
N SER A 559 8.27 22.62 2.13
CA SER A 559 8.71 23.87 2.72
C SER A 559 7.55 24.65 3.36
N ASP A 560 7.85 25.50 4.36
CA ASP A 560 6.82 26.42 4.90
C ASP A 560 6.17 27.24 3.79
N GLU A 561 6.95 27.69 2.79
CA GLU A 561 6.45 28.49 1.67
C GLU A 561 5.44 27.70 0.81
N ASP A 562 5.71 26.43 0.51
CA ASP A 562 4.82 25.57 -0.27
C ASP A 562 3.59 25.19 0.54
N PHE A 563 3.76 24.94 1.84
CA PHE A 563 2.64 24.70 2.74
C PHE A 563 1.65 25.87 2.77
N LEU A 564 2.16 27.10 2.86
CA LEU A 564 1.33 28.33 2.86
C LEU A 564 0.56 28.54 1.55
N LYS A 565 1.04 28.01 0.43
CA LYS A 565 0.35 28.06 -0.87
C LYS A 565 -0.74 27.01 -1.02
N SER A 566 -0.74 25.97 -0.18
CA SER A 566 -1.66 24.83 -0.28
C SER A 566 -3.11 25.22 -0.01
N GLU A 567 -4.05 24.49 -0.62
CA GLU A 567 -5.48 24.61 -0.33
C GLU A 567 -5.77 24.27 1.13
N TYR A 568 -5.09 23.29 1.69
CA TYR A 568 -5.20 22.91 3.10
C TYR A 568 -4.98 24.12 4.02
N TYR A 569 -3.84 24.81 3.86
CA TYR A 569 -3.55 25.98 4.68
C TYR A 569 -4.55 27.12 4.44
N LYS A 570 -4.86 27.42 3.19
CA LYS A 570 -5.77 28.52 2.83
C LYS A 570 -7.16 28.32 3.42
N ASN A 571 -7.73 27.14 3.30
CA ASN A 571 -9.08 26.84 3.80
C ASN A 571 -9.14 26.91 5.33
N TYR A 572 -8.26 26.20 6.04
CA TYR A 572 -8.26 26.24 7.51
C TYR A 572 -7.83 27.60 8.07
N SER A 573 -6.88 28.28 7.45
CA SER A 573 -6.47 29.64 7.86
C SER A 573 -7.60 30.64 7.68
N SER A 574 -8.33 30.58 6.56
CA SER A 574 -9.47 31.47 6.32
C SER A 574 -10.64 31.22 7.28
N LEU A 575 -10.84 29.94 7.68
CA LEU A 575 -11.83 29.56 8.68
C LEU A 575 -11.48 30.14 10.07
N LEU A 576 -10.24 29.91 10.53
CA LEU A 576 -9.76 30.36 11.84
C LEU A 576 -9.70 31.88 11.97
N GLN A 577 -9.62 32.59 10.84
CA GLN A 577 -9.62 34.04 10.78
C GLN A 577 -10.99 34.66 10.41
N SER A 578 -12.07 33.86 10.43
CA SER A 578 -13.41 34.35 10.09
C SER A 578 -14.02 35.13 11.24
N GLU A 579 -14.28 36.44 11.01
CA GLU A 579 -15.02 37.29 11.96
C GLU A 579 -16.45 36.78 12.19
N ARG A 580 -17.08 36.19 11.15
CA ARG A 580 -18.40 35.57 11.26
C ARG A 580 -18.41 34.40 12.22
N LEU A 581 -17.42 33.51 12.12
CA LEU A 581 -17.28 32.38 13.02
C LEU A 581 -17.06 32.84 14.46
N ASP A 582 -16.15 33.78 14.66
CA ASP A 582 -15.87 34.33 16.00
C ASP A 582 -17.12 34.95 16.64
N ALA A 583 -17.89 35.74 15.88
CA ALA A 583 -19.17 36.31 16.35
C ALA A 583 -20.21 35.24 16.72
N ILE A 584 -20.28 34.13 15.97
CA ILE A 584 -21.17 33.00 16.28
C ILE A 584 -20.74 32.33 17.59
N LEU A 585 -19.44 32.09 17.75
CA LEU A 585 -18.90 31.47 18.97
C LEU A 585 -19.12 32.35 20.19
N GLU A 586 -18.89 33.67 20.06
CA GLU A 586 -19.11 34.64 21.15
C GLU A 586 -20.59 34.72 21.53
N LYS A 587 -21.49 34.91 20.57
CA LYS A 587 -22.94 34.99 20.75
C LYS A 587 -23.51 33.80 21.52
N ASN A 588 -22.97 32.61 21.29
CA ASN A 588 -23.50 31.36 21.83
C ASN A 588 -22.70 30.81 23.05
N ASP A 589 -21.74 31.57 23.52
CA ASP A 589 -20.79 31.15 24.58
C ASP A 589 -20.13 29.80 24.27
N ALA A 590 -19.78 29.60 23.00
CA ALA A 590 -19.10 28.41 22.51
C ALA A 590 -17.60 28.67 22.33
N ARG A 591 -16.80 27.62 22.38
CA ARG A 591 -15.36 27.69 22.11
C ARG A 591 -14.94 26.61 21.15
N MET A 592 -13.84 26.83 20.41
CA MET A 592 -13.29 25.88 19.46
C MET A 592 -11.83 25.54 19.77
N ILE A 593 -11.50 24.27 19.70
CA ILE A 593 -10.11 23.79 19.72
C ILE A 593 -9.74 23.37 18.30
N PHE A 594 -8.68 23.98 17.75
CA PHE A 594 -8.02 23.49 16.54
C PHE A 594 -6.86 22.56 16.93
N TYR A 595 -7.03 21.27 16.67
CA TYR A 595 -6.10 20.23 17.03
C TYR A 595 -5.44 19.65 15.76
N ILE A 596 -4.23 20.08 15.47
CA ILE A 596 -3.56 19.69 14.24
C ILE A 596 -2.91 18.29 14.37
N HIS A 597 -2.92 17.56 13.26
CA HIS A 597 -2.29 16.22 13.22
C HIS A 597 -0.77 16.28 13.53
N PRO A 598 -0.18 15.28 14.25
CA PRO A 598 1.24 15.27 14.64
C PRO A 598 2.23 15.54 13.53
N LYS A 599 1.97 14.99 12.31
CA LYS A 599 2.82 15.22 11.13
C LYS A 599 2.87 16.69 10.67
N PHE A 600 1.87 17.48 11.05
CA PHE A 600 1.78 18.89 10.72
C PHE A 600 2.05 19.80 11.93
N ALA A 601 2.48 19.24 13.06
CA ALA A 601 2.74 20.02 14.27
C ALA A 601 3.74 21.18 14.02
N GLY A 602 4.75 20.99 13.16
CA GLY A 602 5.70 22.04 12.78
C GLY A 602 5.08 23.23 12.03
N TYR A 603 3.94 23.04 11.39
CA TYR A 603 3.22 24.09 10.65
C TYR A 603 2.22 24.85 11.51
N LEU A 604 1.93 24.41 12.74
CA LEU A 604 0.95 25.08 13.62
C LEU A 604 1.29 26.57 13.84
N LYS A 605 2.59 26.89 13.91
CA LYS A 605 3.09 28.26 14.05
C LYS A 605 2.63 29.24 12.94
N ASN A 606 2.24 28.71 11.78
CA ASN A 606 1.84 29.48 10.62
C ASN A 606 0.35 29.88 10.67
N PHE A 607 -0.46 29.19 11.49
CA PHE A 607 -1.88 29.49 11.63
C PHE A 607 -2.10 30.68 12.57
N LYS A 608 -3.01 31.57 12.15
CA LYS A 608 -3.48 32.72 12.95
C LYS A 608 -4.97 32.52 13.22
N LYS A 609 -5.46 33.11 14.30
CA LYS A 609 -6.86 33.08 14.70
C LYS A 609 -7.38 34.51 14.91
N THR A 610 -8.66 34.70 14.74
CA THR A 610 -9.39 35.90 15.15
C THR A 610 -10.12 35.58 16.47
N GLY A 611 -10.10 36.50 17.42
CA GLY A 611 -10.79 36.35 18.69
C GLY A 611 -10.14 35.36 19.69
N GLU A 612 -10.73 35.28 20.88
CA GLU A 612 -10.20 34.46 22.00
C GLU A 612 -10.92 33.09 22.14
N ARG A 613 -12.06 32.91 21.44
CA ARG A 613 -12.86 31.68 21.51
C ARG A 613 -12.25 30.48 20.79
N ILE A 614 -11.23 30.69 19.95
CA ILE A 614 -10.52 29.66 19.23
C ILE A 614 -9.16 29.43 19.90
N THR A 615 -8.83 28.18 20.21
CA THR A 615 -7.53 27.78 20.78
C THR A 615 -6.79 26.86 19.83
N LEU A 616 -5.52 27.17 19.52
CA LEU A 616 -4.65 26.30 18.74
C LEU A 616 -3.90 25.39 19.72
N VAL A 617 -4.18 24.10 19.71
CA VAL A 617 -3.62 23.13 20.65
C VAL A 617 -2.55 22.27 19.94
N PRO A 618 -1.28 22.34 20.38
CA PRO A 618 -0.23 21.45 19.91
C PRO A 618 -0.53 19.99 20.25
N PHE A 619 -0.13 19.08 19.35
CA PHE A 619 -0.27 17.64 19.60
C PHE A 619 0.42 17.24 20.91
N GLY A 620 -0.28 16.48 21.73
CA GLY A 620 0.23 15.92 22.99
C GLY A 620 0.14 16.86 24.21
N GLN A 621 -0.33 18.11 24.04
CA GLN A 621 -0.57 19.02 25.15
C GLN A 621 -1.78 18.55 25.98
N GLU A 622 -2.83 18.10 25.33
CA GLU A 622 -4.01 17.48 25.95
C GLU A 622 -4.27 16.11 25.30
N PRO A 623 -4.68 15.09 26.08
CA PRO A 623 -5.05 13.80 25.53
C PRO A 623 -6.28 13.93 24.64
N LEU A 624 -6.17 13.46 23.37
CA LEU A 624 -7.25 13.59 22.38
C LEU A 624 -8.56 12.93 22.84
N ASN A 625 -8.49 11.77 23.50
CA ASN A 625 -9.66 11.09 24.04
C ASN A 625 -10.42 11.94 25.05
N GLU A 626 -9.73 12.70 25.90
CA GLU A 626 -10.38 13.60 26.87
C GLU A 626 -11.05 14.80 26.17
N ILE A 627 -10.46 15.32 25.10
CA ILE A 627 -11.10 16.38 24.30
C ILE A 627 -12.35 15.82 23.59
N MET A 628 -12.28 14.61 23.04
CA MET A 628 -13.41 13.96 22.36
C MET A 628 -14.58 13.66 23.33
N LYS A 629 -14.29 13.30 24.58
CA LYS A 629 -15.33 13.13 25.60
C LYS A 629 -16.05 14.44 25.94
N LYS A 630 -15.32 15.56 25.97
CA LYS A 630 -15.84 16.87 26.35
C LYS A 630 -16.46 17.65 25.20
N CYS A 631 -16.05 17.38 23.93
CA CYS A 631 -16.60 18.14 22.81
C CYS A 631 -18.07 17.80 22.54
N HIS A 632 -18.81 18.80 22.04
CA HIS A 632 -20.20 18.67 21.59
C HIS A 632 -20.30 18.43 20.09
N LEU A 633 -19.29 18.84 19.33
CA LEU A 633 -19.23 18.77 17.88
C LEU A 633 -17.82 18.47 17.44
N LEU A 634 -17.67 17.56 16.49
CA LEU A 634 -16.43 17.38 15.74
C LEU A 634 -16.57 18.00 14.35
N ILE A 635 -15.59 18.79 13.97
CA ILE A 635 -15.35 19.20 12.58
C ILE A 635 -14.09 18.50 12.11
N THR A 636 -14.20 17.72 11.07
CA THR A 636 -13.07 17.01 10.48
C THR A 636 -13.23 16.93 8.96
N ASP A 637 -12.38 16.18 8.29
CA ASP A 637 -12.45 15.95 6.84
C ASP A 637 -12.49 14.46 6.51
N TYR A 638 -11.37 13.73 6.72
CA TYR A 638 -11.21 12.30 6.40
C TYR A 638 -10.68 11.50 7.57
N SER A 639 -10.76 12.02 8.79
CA SER A 639 -10.21 11.38 9.98
C SER A 639 -11.14 10.33 10.55
N SER A 640 -10.59 9.17 10.86
CA SER A 640 -11.31 8.08 11.53
C SER A 640 -11.77 8.44 12.96
N VAL A 641 -11.33 9.54 13.55
CA VAL A 641 -11.86 10.02 14.85
C VAL A 641 -13.34 10.40 14.77
N CYS A 642 -13.88 10.62 13.57
CA CYS A 642 -15.32 10.84 13.38
C CYS A 642 -16.16 9.70 13.97
N TRP A 643 -15.66 8.48 13.89
CA TRP A 643 -16.32 7.29 14.45
C TRP A 643 -16.32 7.31 15.97
N ASP A 644 -15.23 7.75 16.62
CA ASP A 644 -15.13 7.85 18.06
C ASP A 644 -16.10 8.90 18.65
N VAL A 645 -16.27 10.01 17.92
CA VAL A 645 -17.20 11.07 18.35
C VAL A 645 -18.64 10.67 18.07
N TYR A 646 -18.92 10.10 16.89
CA TYR A 646 -20.25 9.63 16.55
C TYR A 646 -20.70 8.45 17.42
N TYR A 647 -19.77 7.58 17.87
CA TYR A 647 -20.05 6.53 18.86
C TYR A 647 -20.73 7.07 20.11
N GLN A 648 -20.32 8.27 20.57
CA GLN A 648 -20.89 8.99 21.71
C GLN A 648 -22.19 9.72 21.37
N LYS A 649 -22.79 9.50 20.18
CA LYS A 649 -23.98 10.20 19.67
C LYS A 649 -23.82 11.71 19.54
N LYS A 650 -22.63 12.17 19.21
CA LYS A 650 -22.31 13.58 18.97
C LYS A 650 -22.25 13.86 17.46
N PRO A 651 -22.73 15.05 17.02
CA PRO A 651 -22.69 15.41 15.61
C PRO A 651 -21.28 15.57 15.07
N VAL A 652 -21.15 15.32 13.77
CA VAL A 652 -19.92 15.49 13.01
C VAL A 652 -20.22 16.35 11.78
N ILE A 653 -19.32 17.26 11.46
CA ILE A 653 -19.31 18.01 10.19
C ILE A 653 -18.04 17.64 9.44
N PHE A 654 -18.20 17.21 8.19
CA PHE A 654 -17.09 16.89 7.29
C PHE A 654 -16.81 18.09 6.38
N TYR A 655 -15.63 18.71 6.54
CA TYR A 655 -15.17 19.81 5.71
C TYR A 655 -14.24 19.29 4.61
N GLN A 656 -14.81 18.98 3.44
CA GLN A 656 -14.22 18.20 2.37
C GLN A 656 -13.93 19.00 1.10
N PHE A 657 -13.32 20.18 1.22
CA PHE A 657 -12.99 21.10 0.12
C PHE A 657 -12.05 20.50 -0.95
N ASP A 658 -11.34 19.42 -0.65
CA ASP A 658 -10.41 18.73 -1.56
C ASP A 658 -10.75 17.24 -1.74
N LEU A 659 -12.05 16.89 -1.72
CA LEU A 659 -12.53 15.50 -1.72
C LEU A 659 -12.01 14.69 -2.91
N ASP A 660 -12.08 15.22 -4.13
CA ASP A 660 -11.59 14.56 -5.34
C ASP A 660 -10.08 14.28 -5.24
N HIS A 661 -9.31 15.26 -4.81
CA HIS A 661 -7.88 15.12 -4.62
C HIS A 661 -7.56 14.06 -3.57
N TYR A 662 -8.30 14.05 -2.45
CA TYR A 662 -8.10 13.05 -1.40
C TYR A 662 -8.44 11.63 -1.88
N ASN A 663 -9.57 11.45 -2.57
CA ASN A 663 -9.98 10.16 -3.15
C ASN A 663 -8.94 9.63 -4.12
N ASN A 664 -8.42 10.48 -5.01
CA ASN A 664 -7.37 10.10 -5.94
C ASN A 664 -6.06 9.73 -5.24
N ALA A 665 -5.75 10.42 -4.13
CA ALA A 665 -4.53 10.19 -3.37
C ALA A 665 -4.55 8.92 -2.53
N HIS A 666 -5.65 8.66 -1.86
CA HIS A 666 -5.77 7.64 -0.84
C HIS A 666 -6.84 6.60 -1.14
N GLY A 667 -7.88 6.98 -1.86
CA GLY A 667 -9.08 6.19 -2.06
C GLY A 667 -9.89 5.99 -0.77
N SER A 668 -11.16 5.68 -0.93
CA SER A 668 -12.08 5.29 0.13
C SER A 668 -12.68 3.92 -0.17
N TYR A 669 -13.28 3.27 0.82
CA TYR A 669 -14.06 2.05 0.65
C TYR A 669 -15.55 2.33 0.53
N ILE A 670 -15.97 3.54 0.81
CA ILE A 670 -17.35 4.02 0.77
C ILE A 670 -17.45 5.27 -0.13
N ASP A 671 -18.63 5.55 -0.59
CA ASP A 671 -18.93 6.85 -1.19
C ASP A 671 -19.09 7.90 -0.09
N MET A 672 -18.05 8.74 0.08
CA MET A 672 -18.02 9.71 1.17
C MET A 672 -19.05 10.85 1.02
N GLU A 673 -19.62 11.03 -0.18
CA GLU A 673 -20.69 12.01 -0.39
C GLU A 673 -22.06 11.49 0.02
N ASN A 674 -22.33 10.18 -0.24
CA ASN A 674 -23.65 9.61 -0.12
C ASN A 674 -23.82 8.55 1.00
N GLU A 675 -22.73 7.95 1.45
CA GLU A 675 -22.74 6.85 2.44
C GLU A 675 -22.18 7.24 3.81
N LEU A 676 -21.70 8.47 3.98
CA LEU A 676 -21.13 8.93 5.24
C LEU A 676 -22.19 9.71 6.04
N PHE A 677 -22.25 9.45 7.34
CA PHE A 677 -23.12 10.17 8.28
C PHE A 677 -22.67 11.64 8.47
N GLY A 678 -23.47 12.42 9.20
CA GLY A 678 -23.14 13.78 9.59
C GLY A 678 -23.48 14.82 8.51
N ARG A 679 -23.02 16.04 8.74
CA ARG A 679 -23.16 17.14 7.79
C ARG A 679 -21.92 17.25 6.94
N HIS A 680 -22.09 17.63 5.68
CA HIS A 680 -21.00 17.89 4.75
C HIS A 680 -20.91 19.38 4.45
N ALA A 681 -19.71 19.86 4.22
CA ALA A 681 -19.40 21.20 3.76
C ALA A 681 -18.20 21.16 2.82
N TYR A 682 -18.32 21.77 1.67
CA TYR A 682 -17.26 21.87 0.68
C TYR A 682 -16.66 23.28 0.63
N GLU A 683 -17.44 24.25 1.08
CA GLU A 683 -17.05 25.65 1.13
C GLU A 683 -17.06 26.17 2.58
N LYS A 684 -16.24 27.19 2.87
CA LYS A 684 -16.11 27.77 4.21
C LYS A 684 -17.44 28.30 4.75
N GLU A 685 -18.23 29.02 3.94
CA GLU A 685 -19.48 29.59 4.40
C GLU A 685 -20.52 28.53 4.75
N GLU A 686 -20.60 27.45 3.96
CA GLU A 686 -21.42 26.29 4.24
C GLU A 686 -21.03 25.63 5.57
N LEU A 687 -19.71 25.49 5.83
CA LEU A 687 -19.22 24.99 7.11
C LEU A 687 -19.68 25.85 8.28
N ILE A 688 -19.57 27.20 8.14
CA ILE A 688 -19.99 28.13 9.19
C ILE A 688 -21.51 28.07 9.43
N ASP A 689 -22.32 27.92 8.37
CA ASP A 689 -23.77 27.73 8.46
C ASP A 689 -24.09 26.43 9.21
N ASN A 690 -23.39 25.33 8.90
CA ASN A 690 -23.54 24.05 9.57
C ASN A 690 -23.15 24.10 11.05
N ILE A 691 -22.12 24.87 11.40
CA ILE A 691 -21.73 25.08 12.82
C ILE A 691 -22.83 25.84 13.56
N GLU A 692 -23.34 26.96 12.98
CA GLU A 692 -24.42 27.75 13.59
C GLU A 692 -25.69 26.90 13.77
N ASP A 693 -26.05 26.09 12.77
CA ASP A 693 -27.21 25.17 12.86
C ASP A 693 -27.04 24.15 13.97
N CYS A 694 -25.84 23.53 14.11
CA CYS A 694 -25.56 22.60 15.18
C CYS A 694 -25.70 23.25 16.57
N ILE A 695 -25.16 24.46 16.76
CA ILE A 695 -25.24 25.18 18.01
C ILE A 695 -26.73 25.52 18.33
N ASN A 696 -27.48 26.03 17.34
CA ASN A 696 -28.89 26.38 17.50
C ASN A 696 -29.78 25.18 17.81
N LYS A 697 -29.39 23.98 17.41
CA LYS A 697 -30.09 22.71 17.69
C LYS A 697 -29.53 21.97 18.91
N ASP A 698 -28.79 22.67 19.77
CA ASP A 698 -28.17 22.09 21.00
C ASP A 698 -27.36 20.85 20.69
N PHE A 699 -26.63 20.87 19.58
CA PHE A 699 -25.77 19.77 19.08
C PHE A 699 -26.49 18.42 18.88
N ALA A 700 -27.78 18.45 18.59
CA ALA A 700 -28.55 17.25 18.28
C ALA A 700 -28.06 16.59 16.99
N LEU A 701 -28.08 15.24 16.96
CA LEU A 701 -27.84 14.47 15.73
C LEU A 701 -28.92 14.80 14.68
N LEU A 702 -28.57 14.61 13.42
CA LEU A 702 -29.59 14.55 12.37
C LEU A 702 -30.50 13.33 12.61
N PRO A 703 -31.81 13.41 12.30
CA PRO A 703 -32.73 12.28 12.50
C PRO A 703 -32.29 10.98 11.81
N ASP A 704 -31.70 11.10 10.62
CA ASP A 704 -31.20 9.94 9.87
C ASP A 704 -29.94 9.37 10.52
N ASP A 705 -29.06 10.21 11.06
CA ASP A 705 -27.86 9.75 11.78
C ASP A 705 -28.27 9.04 13.07
N GLU A 706 -29.21 9.56 13.82
CA GLU A 706 -29.70 8.90 15.03
C GLU A 706 -30.31 7.53 14.72
N LYS A 707 -31.10 7.44 13.64
CA LYS A 707 -31.70 6.19 13.19
C LYS A 707 -30.66 5.18 12.71
N ASN A 708 -29.66 5.64 11.98
CA ASN A 708 -28.63 4.77 11.36
C ASN A 708 -27.43 4.49 12.28
N HIS A 709 -27.41 4.99 13.50
CA HIS A 709 -26.30 4.84 14.41
C HIS A 709 -25.88 3.37 14.60
N ASN A 710 -26.82 2.46 14.80
CA ASN A 710 -26.57 1.04 14.95
C ASN A 710 -26.07 0.32 13.68
N HIS A 711 -26.16 0.97 12.51
CA HIS A 711 -25.56 0.44 11.29
C HIS A 711 -24.02 0.43 11.38
N TYR A 712 -23.45 1.41 12.06
CA TYR A 712 -22.01 1.58 12.15
C TYR A 712 -21.41 0.99 13.43
N PHE A 713 -22.23 0.70 14.46
CA PHE A 713 -21.80 0.18 15.76
C PHE A 713 -22.66 -1.00 16.17
N GLU A 714 -22.07 -2.20 16.21
CA GLU A 714 -22.78 -3.42 16.66
C GLU A 714 -23.06 -3.38 18.17
N TYR A 715 -22.10 -2.83 18.93
CA TYR A 715 -22.17 -2.78 20.38
C TYR A 715 -21.91 -1.35 20.86
N ILE A 716 -22.78 -0.89 21.77
CA ILE A 716 -22.65 0.39 22.47
C ILE A 716 -22.70 0.07 23.95
N ASP A 717 -21.58 -0.48 24.44
CA ASP A 717 -21.39 -0.88 25.82
C ASP A 717 -19.88 -0.82 26.18
N ASP A 718 -19.53 -1.22 27.41
CA ASP A 718 -18.18 -1.23 27.96
C ASP A 718 -17.50 -2.62 27.91
N LYS A 719 -17.89 -3.49 26.95
CA LYS A 719 -17.46 -4.90 26.88
C LYS A 719 -16.64 -5.26 25.65
N ASN A 720 -16.08 -4.29 24.95
CA ASN A 720 -15.30 -4.56 23.74
C ASN A 720 -14.01 -5.32 24.06
N SER A 721 -13.36 -4.98 25.16
CA SER A 721 -12.16 -5.70 25.64
C SER A 721 -12.49 -7.13 26.06
N GLU A 722 -13.61 -7.34 26.75
CA GLU A 722 -14.10 -8.67 27.13
C GLU A 722 -14.36 -9.55 25.91
N ARG A 723 -15.10 -9.04 24.91
CA ARG A 723 -15.38 -9.74 23.64
C ARG A 723 -14.08 -10.10 22.91
N THR A 724 -13.13 -9.18 22.87
CA THR A 724 -11.80 -9.42 22.28
C THR A 724 -11.09 -10.57 23.00
N TYR A 725 -11.05 -10.56 24.32
CA TYR A 725 -10.43 -11.61 25.13
C TYR A 725 -11.11 -12.97 24.91
N ILE A 726 -12.44 -13.04 25.00
CA ILE A 726 -13.23 -14.26 24.79
C ILE A 726 -12.98 -14.83 23.38
N TYR A 727 -12.98 -13.97 22.34
CA TYR A 727 -12.67 -14.40 21.00
C TYR A 727 -11.27 -15.04 20.89
N LEU A 728 -10.24 -14.41 21.47
CA LEU A 728 -8.89 -14.95 21.46
C LEU A 728 -8.78 -16.29 22.18
N LYS A 729 -9.46 -16.44 23.33
CA LYS A 729 -9.55 -17.72 24.04
C LYS A 729 -10.25 -18.79 23.21
N SER A 730 -11.29 -18.45 22.47
CA SER A 730 -11.99 -19.40 21.59
C SER A 730 -11.13 -19.90 20.43
N LYS A 731 -10.06 -19.16 20.06
CA LYS A 731 -9.06 -19.57 19.06
C LYS A 731 -7.91 -20.40 19.66
N GLY A 732 -7.95 -20.71 20.96
CA GLY A 732 -6.99 -21.58 21.66
C GLY A 732 -5.73 -20.87 22.18
N TYR A 733 -5.74 -19.54 22.18
CA TYR A 733 -4.65 -18.75 22.76
C TYR A 733 -4.69 -18.69 24.27
#